data_1bddfa2169590532e8d0b8deeb8cec39
#
_entry.id   1bddfa2169590532e8d0b8deeb8cec39
#
_cell.length_a   1.000
_cell.length_b   1.000
_cell.length_c   1.000
_cell.angle_alpha   90.00
_cell.angle_beta   90.00
_cell.angle_gamma   90.00
#
_symmetry.space_group_name_H-M   'P 1'
#
loop_
_entity.id
_entity.type
_entity.pdbx_description
1 polymer ?
#
loop_
_entity_poly.entity_id
_entity_poly.type
_entity_poly.pdbx_seq_one_letter_code
_entity_poly.pdbx_strand_id
1 'polypeptide(L)'
;MTQVTIKQGIACIVAVMLLIPIFHASQLGAFVKAESPLLTDGQAPSDPTAKPAEALYLQLSSVGLDPERTFHIRGGSLDRSALHITFEDGEISFTTAINGHITGAFFEGDAEVLLRPPNRVERSSMALFTGMAILEERFTTGYLRFNDDTFEELRPYLRESQIAKEFAARWNETAHNLAETDALRLLSTFSRSLPIASGGVASPPTADSTPDRILHIRLQGQQVGTFDIVFDSLAGEQIWAGQAKTVEGVTYYDLWTSFPLSGPGRERLLGSQPTDAEVVVSRYKIRTEVKPPTTVNANARVEIEVRKGGARCLFFELSRFLQVKQVEADGQPIEFINNPAIDGTQLAKRGNDLVGVVFPEPLHTGQTLELHFVYGGDVLSEAGGGLLYVGARGTWYPNRGNVRANFDLEFHYPPEWTLVATGKRVESEAPVSGDQVTRWVTEQPATLAGFNLGRYERAVARSGVVTVETYAARSVEKTFPRPPEQIIAVPDIRIPPKEHTIVQSPLLPSPARNAQAVADKAARAVEFFSQHFGPFPYSSLELTQMPGPMSQGWPGLVFLSSFAFLTPAEEADLHLDPLQTAFRRLVLPHETAHQWWGDLVGWRTYRDQWIVEALSNYSALMFLETENPEEFHRVLEGYRADLLQKNKEGELLPDAGPVTLGLRLNSSHFPSGYEAISYGRGTWLFHMLRHMLLDAEVKRTPKGKSNLSLSEEPFVQGLRKVRERYAGKDITTADLLTVFEEQLPPSLRYEGRKSLDWFLAGWIQGTALPRFSLQGLKYVPKNGSTLVSGTIVQQDAPADLVTAVPVYAVFGSKQILLGQVFVDSKETSFHLSAPVGTKRIVIDPYRTLLTRPK
;
A
#
# COMPACT_ATOMS: atom_id res chain seq x y z
N MET A 1 -21.44 28.00 21.58
CA MET A 1 -20.22 28.72 21.92
C MET A 1 -19.13 27.66 22.11
N THR A 2 -18.54 27.20 21.09
CA THR A 2 -17.22 26.53 21.15
C THR A 2 -16.81 26.34 19.69
N GLN A 3 -15.84 27.12 19.28
CA GLN A 3 -15.17 26.94 18.00
C GLN A 3 -14.46 25.59 18.04
N VAL A 4 -15.03 24.58 17.37
CA VAL A 4 -14.31 23.37 17.01
C VAL A 4 -13.51 23.73 15.77
N THR A 5 -12.23 23.90 15.97
CA THR A 5 -11.25 24.24 14.94
C THR A 5 -11.15 23.08 13.95
N ILE A 6 -11.65 23.27 12.75
CA ILE A 6 -11.45 22.37 11.60
C ILE A 6 -9.98 22.50 11.17
N LYS A 7 -9.09 21.75 11.83
CA LYS A 7 -7.66 21.65 11.48
C LYS A 7 -7.22 20.24 11.06
N GLN A 8 -8.16 19.34 10.76
CA GLN A 8 -7.88 17.95 10.38
C GLN A 8 -8.17 17.63 8.91
N GLY A 9 -8.07 18.58 8.00
CA GLY A 9 -8.59 18.43 6.64
C GLY A 9 -7.58 18.31 5.51
N ILE A 10 -6.27 18.30 5.73
CA ILE A 10 -5.31 18.38 4.61
C ILE A 10 -4.72 17.01 4.21
N ALA A 11 -4.65 16.04 5.12
CA ALA A 11 -4.04 14.73 4.87
C ALA A 11 -4.93 13.73 4.10
N CYS A 12 -6.18 14.03 3.79
CA CYS A 12 -7.16 13.03 3.31
C CYS A 12 -7.44 13.06 1.80
N ILE A 13 -6.66 13.74 0.95
CA ILE A 13 -7.10 13.98 -0.42
C ILE A 13 -6.43 13.08 -1.47
N VAL A 14 -5.33 12.39 -1.16
CA VAL A 14 -4.59 11.58 -2.16
C VAL A 14 -4.12 10.24 -1.56
N ALA A 15 -4.99 9.46 -0.95
CA ALA A 15 -4.66 8.09 -0.55
C ALA A 15 -5.39 7.11 -1.46
N VAL A 16 -4.72 6.69 -2.50
CA VAL A 16 -5.21 5.71 -3.46
C VAL A 16 -4.57 4.35 -3.24
N MET A 17 -5.38 3.35 -3.32
CA MET A 17 -5.07 1.92 -3.32
C MET A 17 -4.87 1.22 -1.98
N LEU A 18 -5.54 1.49 -0.90
CA LEU A 18 -5.70 0.51 0.19
C LEU A 18 -6.28 1.10 1.50
N LEU A 19 -6.92 2.26 1.47
CA LEU A 19 -7.59 2.78 2.66
C LEU A 19 -9.08 2.95 2.42
N ILE A 20 -9.84 2.04 3.00
CA ILE A 20 -11.28 2.17 3.17
C ILE A 20 -11.53 3.38 4.07
N PRO A 21 -12.49 4.26 3.75
CA PRO A 21 -12.82 5.40 4.60
C PRO A 21 -13.25 4.91 5.99
N ILE A 22 -12.67 5.49 7.02
CA ILE A 22 -13.17 5.37 8.39
C ILE A 22 -14.52 6.10 8.43
N PHE A 23 -15.59 5.40 8.09
CA PHE A 23 -16.92 5.84 8.44
C PHE A 23 -17.09 5.67 9.94
N HIS A 24 -17.44 6.74 10.62
CA HIS A 24 -17.90 6.68 12.01
C HIS A 24 -18.99 5.62 12.12
N ALA A 25 -18.66 4.49 12.72
CA ALA A 25 -19.60 3.44 13.09
C ALA A 25 -20.40 3.89 14.33
N SER A 26 -21.25 4.91 14.17
CA SER A 26 -22.17 5.34 15.23
C SER A 26 -23.63 5.02 14.95
N GLN A 27 -23.94 4.24 13.92
CA GLN A 27 -25.28 3.67 13.73
C GLN A 27 -25.20 2.36 12.92
N LEU A 28 -24.74 1.29 13.56
CA LEU A 28 -25.08 -0.06 13.14
C LEU A 28 -25.60 -0.79 14.37
N GLY A 29 -26.92 -0.94 14.38
CA GLY A 29 -27.64 -1.71 15.35
C GLY A 29 -27.10 -3.14 15.48
N ALA A 30 -27.19 -3.63 16.68
CA ALA A 30 -26.86 -4.95 17.13
C ALA A 30 -26.99 -6.03 16.04
N PHE A 31 -25.88 -6.47 15.49
CA PHE A 31 -25.82 -7.78 14.87
C PHE A 31 -25.66 -8.80 16.00
N VAL A 32 -26.65 -9.67 16.10
CA VAL A 32 -26.66 -10.84 16.96
C VAL A 32 -25.34 -11.61 16.68
N LYS A 33 -24.45 -11.64 17.66
CA LYS A 33 -23.40 -12.62 17.74
C LYS A 33 -24.12 -13.97 17.73
N ALA A 34 -23.92 -14.76 16.69
CA ALA A 34 -24.15 -16.18 16.78
C ALA A 34 -23.13 -16.68 17.81
N GLU A 35 -23.61 -16.95 19.01
CA GLU A 35 -22.82 -17.63 20.02
C GLU A 35 -22.48 -19.03 19.46
N SER A 36 -21.20 -19.24 19.16
CA SER A 36 -20.70 -20.59 18.99
C SER A 36 -20.90 -21.32 20.31
N PRO A 37 -21.47 -22.50 20.31
CA PRO A 37 -21.66 -23.26 21.55
C PRO A 37 -20.30 -23.52 22.18
N LEU A 38 -20.18 -23.17 23.45
CA LEU A 38 -19.07 -23.56 24.31
C LEU A 38 -18.96 -25.10 24.28
N LEU A 39 -17.97 -25.62 23.60
CA LEU A 39 -17.62 -27.02 23.62
C LEU A 39 -17.00 -27.34 25.00
N THR A 40 -17.76 -27.98 25.82
CA THR A 40 -17.28 -28.65 27.02
C THR A 40 -16.51 -29.90 26.62
N ASP A 41 -15.32 -30.04 27.23
CA ASP A 41 -14.44 -31.21 27.32
C ASP A 41 -14.42 -32.27 26.20
N GLY A 42 -13.27 -32.40 25.58
CA GLY A 42 -12.58 -33.61 25.20
C GLY A 42 -13.32 -34.64 24.36
N GLN A 43 -13.38 -34.46 23.09
CA GLN A 43 -13.39 -35.33 21.92
C GLN A 43 -14.09 -34.61 20.78
N ALA A 44 -13.29 -34.26 19.72
CA ALA A 44 -13.90 -33.83 18.46
C ALA A 44 -14.90 -34.93 18.01
N PRO A 45 -16.17 -34.60 17.72
CA PRO A 45 -17.08 -35.58 17.15
C PRO A 45 -16.48 -36.00 15.80
N SER A 46 -16.24 -37.32 15.66
CA SER A 46 -15.95 -37.91 14.33
C SER A 46 -17.26 -37.92 13.55
N ASP A 47 -17.57 -36.77 12.95
CA ASP A 47 -18.63 -36.66 11.97
C ASP A 47 -18.14 -37.40 10.70
N PRO A 48 -18.79 -38.53 10.32
CA PRO A 48 -18.38 -39.29 9.12
C PRO A 48 -18.58 -38.49 7.81
N THR A 49 -19.11 -37.28 7.87
CA THR A 49 -19.29 -36.37 6.74
C THR A 49 -18.21 -35.26 6.65
N ALA A 50 -17.36 -35.15 7.68
CA ALA A 50 -16.30 -34.15 7.71
C ALA A 50 -15.24 -34.44 6.65
N LYS A 51 -14.95 -33.46 5.81
CA LYS A 51 -13.90 -33.53 4.81
C LYS A 51 -12.53 -33.50 5.51
N PRO A 52 -11.53 -34.28 5.02
CA PRO A 52 -10.25 -34.42 5.71
C PRO A 52 -9.51 -33.11 6.01
N ALA A 53 -9.56 -32.13 5.09
CA ALA A 53 -8.89 -30.84 5.28
C ALA A 53 -9.63 -29.94 6.28
N GLU A 54 -10.96 -29.93 6.25
CA GLU A 54 -11.79 -29.21 7.22
C GLU A 54 -11.62 -29.80 8.64
N ALA A 55 -11.58 -31.12 8.77
CA ALA A 55 -11.33 -31.78 10.03
C ALA A 55 -9.94 -31.45 10.59
N LEU A 56 -8.91 -31.42 9.74
CA LEU A 56 -7.56 -31.04 10.14
C LEU A 56 -7.49 -29.55 10.55
N TYR A 57 -8.12 -28.66 9.81
CA TYR A 57 -8.20 -27.24 10.17
C TYR A 57 -8.88 -27.03 11.52
N LEU A 58 -10.00 -27.71 11.79
CA LEU A 58 -10.70 -27.64 13.06
C LEU A 58 -9.82 -28.16 14.22
N GLN A 59 -9.08 -29.24 13.99
CA GLN A 59 -8.11 -29.74 15.01
C GLN A 59 -7.01 -28.70 15.27
N LEU A 60 -6.46 -28.07 14.21
CA LEU A 60 -5.41 -27.07 14.34
C LEU A 60 -5.91 -25.78 15.01
N SER A 61 -7.14 -25.33 14.72
CA SER A 61 -7.69 -24.10 15.29
C SER A 61 -8.18 -24.26 16.72
N SER A 62 -8.61 -25.46 17.12
CA SER A 62 -9.15 -25.75 18.45
C SER A 62 -8.19 -26.55 19.36
N VAL A 63 -6.91 -26.72 18.96
CA VAL A 63 -5.95 -27.48 19.72
C VAL A 63 -5.77 -26.90 21.13
N GLY A 64 -5.89 -27.75 22.14
CA GLY A 64 -5.65 -27.43 23.56
C GLY A 64 -4.29 -27.93 24.05
N LEU A 65 -3.90 -27.48 25.24
CA LEU A 65 -2.72 -27.97 25.92
C LEU A 65 -2.98 -29.37 26.48
N ASP A 66 -1.95 -30.22 26.46
CA ASP A 66 -1.95 -31.55 27.02
C ASP A 66 -1.51 -31.49 28.49
N PRO A 67 -2.38 -31.83 29.49
CA PRO A 67 -2.02 -31.77 30.89
C PRO A 67 -0.83 -32.67 31.27
N GLU A 68 -0.61 -33.76 30.51
CA GLU A 68 0.51 -34.69 30.74
C GLU A 68 1.83 -34.18 30.16
N ARG A 69 1.79 -33.06 29.35
CA ARG A 69 2.96 -32.42 28.72
C ARG A 69 3.29 -31.09 29.35
N THR A 70 3.14 -30.95 30.64
CA THR A 70 3.57 -29.77 31.40
C THR A 70 4.90 -30.08 32.10
N PHE A 71 5.88 -29.24 31.84
CA PHE A 71 7.26 -29.42 32.28
C PHE A 71 7.80 -28.15 32.92
N HIS A 72 8.73 -28.33 33.85
CA HIS A 72 9.60 -27.25 34.28
C HIS A 72 10.73 -27.11 33.25
N ILE A 73 10.95 -25.90 32.74
CA ILE A 73 12.03 -25.58 31.79
C ILE A 73 13.04 -24.63 32.42
N ARG A 74 14.34 -24.93 32.26
CA ARG A 74 15.41 -24.07 32.75
C ARG A 74 16.57 -24.03 31.77
N GLY A 75 16.96 -22.77 31.37
CA GLY A 75 18.08 -22.50 30.47
C GLY A 75 17.87 -23.03 29.06
N GLY A 76 16.60 -23.24 28.65
CA GLY A 76 16.26 -23.63 27.28
C GLY A 76 16.39 -22.50 26.32
N SER A 77 16.81 -22.76 25.05
CA SER A 77 16.92 -21.74 24.03
C SER A 77 16.36 -22.18 22.67
N LEU A 78 15.86 -21.21 21.91
CA LEU A 78 15.43 -21.36 20.52
C LEU A 78 16.14 -20.33 19.67
N ASP A 79 16.74 -20.78 18.56
CA ASP A 79 17.41 -19.92 17.59
C ASP A 79 16.71 -19.96 16.24
N ARG A 80 16.42 -18.77 15.69
CA ARG A 80 15.90 -18.58 14.33
C ARG A 80 16.65 -17.42 13.67
N SER A 81 17.95 -17.62 13.44
CA SER A 81 18.87 -16.65 12.83
C SER A 81 18.97 -15.31 13.59
N ALA A 82 18.16 -14.30 13.25
CA ALA A 82 18.19 -13.00 13.92
C ALA A 82 17.32 -12.96 15.19
N LEU A 83 16.57 -14.01 15.48
CA LEU A 83 15.72 -14.17 16.64
C LEU A 83 16.33 -15.23 17.57
N HIS A 84 16.55 -14.85 18.83
CA HIS A 84 16.99 -15.74 19.89
C HIS A 84 16.06 -15.60 21.10
N ILE A 85 15.66 -16.74 21.69
CA ILE A 85 14.78 -16.81 22.85
C ILE A 85 15.44 -17.68 23.90
N THR A 86 15.49 -17.21 25.15
CA THR A 86 16.00 -17.95 26.27
C THR A 86 14.93 -18.08 27.35
N PHE A 87 14.58 -19.30 27.70
CA PHE A 87 13.71 -19.63 28.83
C PHE A 87 14.59 -19.84 30.05
N GLU A 88 14.72 -18.84 30.91
CA GLU A 88 15.65 -18.86 32.04
C GLU A 88 15.15 -19.82 33.12
N ASP A 89 13.87 -19.67 33.54
CA ASP A 89 13.27 -20.50 34.58
C ASP A 89 11.73 -20.38 34.52
N GLY A 90 11.01 -21.50 34.46
CA GLY A 90 9.53 -21.43 34.39
C GLY A 90 8.87 -22.75 34.07
N GLU A 91 7.59 -22.69 33.82
CA GLU A 91 6.76 -23.82 33.44
C GLU A 91 6.32 -23.66 31.97
N ILE A 92 6.36 -24.77 31.23
CA ILE A 92 5.92 -24.81 29.82
C ILE A 92 4.98 -26.00 29.62
N SER A 93 3.82 -25.75 28.99
CA SER A 93 2.85 -26.80 28.65
C SER A 93 2.70 -26.85 27.13
N PHE A 94 2.76 -28.06 26.57
CA PHE A 94 2.65 -28.27 25.13
C PHE A 94 1.26 -28.71 24.71
N THR A 95 0.91 -28.48 23.46
CA THR A 95 -0.39 -28.90 22.90
C THR A 95 -0.48 -30.41 22.76
N THR A 96 -1.72 -30.93 22.71
CA THR A 96 -1.98 -32.29 22.22
C THR A 96 -1.40 -32.43 20.80
N ALA A 97 -0.93 -33.68 20.50
CA ALA A 97 -0.35 -33.94 19.19
C ALA A 97 -1.44 -34.09 18.11
N ILE A 98 -1.22 -33.42 16.95
CA ILE A 98 -2.03 -33.54 15.74
C ILE A 98 -1.22 -34.32 14.72
N ASN A 99 -1.72 -35.48 14.26
CA ASN A 99 -1.00 -36.39 13.35
C ASN A 99 0.43 -36.75 13.85
N GLY A 100 0.61 -36.85 15.19
CA GLY A 100 1.90 -37.16 15.80
C GLY A 100 2.83 -35.96 16.01
N HIS A 101 2.43 -34.75 15.62
CA HIS A 101 3.22 -33.50 15.75
C HIS A 101 2.65 -32.61 16.87
N ILE A 102 3.52 -32.08 17.70
CA ILE A 102 3.20 -31.00 18.65
C ILE A 102 3.29 -29.71 17.89
N THR A 103 2.27 -28.84 17.98
CA THR A 103 2.13 -27.66 17.17
C THR A 103 2.10 -26.35 17.95
N GLY A 104 2.26 -26.43 19.28
CA GLY A 104 2.24 -25.21 20.09
C GLY A 104 2.63 -25.48 21.55
N ALA A 105 2.87 -24.41 22.29
CA ALA A 105 3.17 -24.40 23.72
C ALA A 105 2.72 -23.09 24.37
N PHE A 106 2.52 -23.14 25.69
CA PHE A 106 2.32 -21.95 26.52
C PHE A 106 3.34 -21.96 27.65
N PHE A 107 4.07 -20.86 27.78
CA PHE A 107 5.11 -20.66 28.78
C PHE A 107 4.70 -19.62 29.82
N GLU A 108 5.08 -19.86 31.07
CA GLU A 108 4.98 -18.90 32.17
C GLU A 108 6.21 -19.00 33.05
N GLY A 109 6.92 -17.91 33.23
CA GLY A 109 8.15 -17.86 34.02
C GLY A 109 8.97 -16.61 33.69
N ASP A 110 10.27 -16.79 33.77
CA ASP A 110 11.26 -15.74 33.44
C ASP A 110 12.00 -16.13 32.16
N ALA A 111 11.92 -15.28 31.15
CA ALA A 111 12.50 -15.52 29.86
C ALA A 111 12.88 -14.22 29.17
N GLU A 112 13.74 -14.32 28.16
CA GLU A 112 14.24 -13.18 27.37
C GLU A 112 14.15 -13.47 25.89
N VAL A 113 13.83 -12.44 25.12
CA VAL A 113 13.89 -12.46 23.66
C VAL A 113 14.84 -11.40 23.13
N LEU A 114 15.68 -11.81 22.19
CA LEU A 114 16.61 -10.95 21.48
C LEU A 114 16.29 -10.99 19.98
N LEU A 115 15.96 -9.83 19.40
CA LEU A 115 15.72 -9.70 17.96
C LEU A 115 16.62 -8.61 17.35
N ARG A 116 17.42 -9.00 16.33
CA ARG A 116 18.46 -8.16 15.72
C ARG A 116 18.14 -7.83 14.25
N PRO A 117 17.45 -6.70 13.95
CA PRO A 117 17.21 -6.30 12.57
C PRO A 117 18.51 -6.02 11.81
N PRO A 118 18.61 -6.42 10.52
CA PRO A 118 19.89 -6.45 9.79
C PRO A 118 20.37 -5.07 9.33
N ASN A 119 19.47 -4.11 9.10
CA ASN A 119 19.78 -2.83 8.48
C ASN A 119 19.29 -1.63 9.31
N ARG A 120 19.76 -0.41 8.91
CA ARG A 120 19.44 0.84 9.62
C ARG A 120 17.95 1.16 9.61
N VAL A 121 17.24 0.93 8.49
CA VAL A 121 15.82 1.25 8.35
C VAL A 121 14.99 0.43 9.33
N GLU A 122 15.24 -0.89 9.40
CA GLU A 122 14.52 -1.78 10.30
C GLU A 122 14.83 -1.50 11.78
N ARG A 123 16.09 -1.15 12.09
CA ARG A 123 16.50 -0.74 13.44
C ARG A 123 15.85 0.57 13.87
N SER A 124 15.76 1.56 12.98
CA SER A 124 15.10 2.83 13.26
C SER A 124 13.59 2.66 13.42
N SER A 125 12.97 1.83 12.58
CA SER A 125 11.54 1.50 12.70
C SER A 125 11.25 0.80 14.03
N MET A 126 12.06 -0.18 14.44
CA MET A 126 11.91 -0.83 15.74
C MET A 126 12.09 0.17 16.89
N ALA A 127 13.10 1.04 16.82
CA ALA A 127 13.36 2.04 17.86
C ALA A 127 12.22 3.05 18.03
N LEU A 128 11.49 3.37 16.95
CA LEU A 128 10.33 4.27 17.00
C LEU A 128 9.26 3.74 17.97
N PHE A 129 8.99 2.44 17.95
CA PHE A 129 7.91 1.83 18.73
C PHE A 129 8.35 1.31 20.10
N THR A 130 9.60 0.87 20.21
CA THR A 130 10.12 0.18 21.42
C THR A 130 11.16 0.98 22.18
N GLY A 131 11.69 2.07 21.59
CA GLY A 131 12.85 2.79 22.11
C GLY A 131 14.18 2.06 21.89
N MET A 132 14.19 0.87 21.29
CA MET A 132 15.37 0.00 21.14
C MET A 132 15.61 -0.35 19.68
N ALA A 133 16.83 -0.12 19.17
CA ALA A 133 17.23 -0.48 17.80
C ALA A 133 17.45 -2.01 17.61
N ILE A 134 17.69 -2.70 18.71
CA ILE A 134 17.74 -4.15 18.85
C ILE A 134 16.81 -4.46 20.01
N LEU A 135 15.82 -5.32 19.78
CA LEU A 135 14.88 -5.69 20.83
C LEU A 135 15.58 -6.69 21.78
N GLU A 136 15.72 -6.29 23.02
CA GLU A 136 16.15 -7.11 24.14
C GLU A 136 15.10 -6.95 25.24
N GLU A 137 14.20 -7.93 25.34
CA GLU A 137 13.00 -7.79 26.15
C GLU A 137 12.80 -9.02 27.03
N ARG A 138 12.60 -8.81 28.33
CA ARG A 138 12.19 -9.86 29.25
C ARG A 138 10.68 -10.05 29.19
N PHE A 139 10.23 -11.30 29.24
CA PHE A 139 8.82 -11.63 29.21
C PHE A 139 8.46 -12.68 30.27
N THR A 140 7.20 -12.68 30.67
CA THR A 140 6.67 -13.57 31.71
C THR A 140 5.73 -14.63 31.19
N THR A 141 5.10 -14.38 30.03
CA THR A 141 4.22 -15.35 29.37
C THR A 141 4.49 -15.38 27.89
N GLY A 142 4.40 -16.58 27.29
CA GLY A 142 4.57 -16.79 25.87
C GLY A 142 3.60 -17.83 25.31
N TYR A 143 2.83 -17.44 24.29
CA TYR A 143 2.10 -18.33 23.41
C TYR A 143 2.96 -18.66 22.21
N LEU A 144 3.14 -19.92 21.85
CA LEU A 144 3.95 -20.40 20.74
C LEU A 144 3.11 -21.28 19.82
N ARG A 145 3.22 -21.05 18.50
CA ARG A 145 2.71 -21.96 17.46
C ARG A 145 3.82 -22.25 16.46
N PHE A 146 3.96 -23.52 16.08
CA PHE A 146 5.06 -23.99 15.23
C PHE A 146 4.69 -25.26 14.47
N ASN A 147 5.42 -25.54 13.37
CA ASN A 147 5.34 -26.78 12.59
C ASN A 147 6.68 -27.53 12.53
N ASP A 148 7.71 -27.00 13.19
CA ASP A 148 9.09 -27.50 13.12
C ASP A 148 9.49 -28.27 14.40
N ASP A 149 10.78 -28.56 14.53
CA ASP A 149 11.36 -29.36 15.62
C ASP A 149 11.47 -28.60 16.97
N THR A 150 10.71 -27.50 17.16
CA THR A 150 10.76 -26.65 18.37
C THR A 150 10.59 -27.47 19.66
N PHE A 151 9.71 -28.47 19.70
CA PHE A 151 9.55 -29.34 20.87
C PHE A 151 10.80 -30.15 21.13
N GLU A 152 11.39 -30.77 20.10
CA GLU A 152 12.62 -31.57 20.21
C GLU A 152 13.85 -30.73 20.60
N GLU A 153 13.91 -29.48 20.10
CA GLU A 153 14.96 -28.50 20.47
C GLU A 153 14.88 -28.16 21.97
N LEU A 154 13.69 -27.99 22.53
CA LEU A 154 13.51 -27.69 23.95
C LEU A 154 13.59 -28.91 24.86
N ARG A 155 13.34 -30.11 24.35
CA ARG A 155 13.28 -31.37 25.13
C ARG A 155 14.46 -31.63 26.08
N PRO A 156 15.75 -31.33 25.74
CA PRO A 156 16.87 -31.52 26.65
C PRO A 156 16.80 -30.68 27.94
N TYR A 157 16.08 -29.56 27.91
CA TYR A 157 15.94 -28.61 29.02
C TYR A 157 14.70 -28.83 29.86
N LEU A 158 13.83 -29.78 29.47
CA LEU A 158 12.57 -30.10 30.17
C LEU A 158 12.85 -31.03 31.35
N ARG A 159 12.16 -30.79 32.48
CA ARG A 159 12.13 -31.61 33.68
C ARG A 159 10.70 -31.84 34.08
N GLU A 160 10.45 -32.86 34.81
CA GLU A 160 9.13 -33.14 35.36
C GLU A 160 8.66 -31.97 36.25
N SER A 161 7.46 -31.47 35.98
CA SER A 161 6.89 -30.39 36.79
C SER A 161 6.33 -30.94 38.09
N GLN A 162 6.59 -30.23 39.20
CA GLN A 162 6.01 -30.54 40.50
C GLN A 162 4.78 -29.69 40.80
N ILE A 163 4.43 -28.75 39.93
CA ILE A 163 3.34 -27.78 40.09
C ILE A 163 2.38 -27.95 38.92
N ALA A 164 1.18 -28.44 39.18
CA ALA A 164 0.10 -28.44 38.21
C ALA A 164 -0.42 -26.98 38.06
N LYS A 165 0.01 -26.29 37.05
CA LYS A 165 -0.55 -24.97 36.68
C LYS A 165 -1.68 -25.16 35.68
N GLU A 166 -2.77 -24.43 35.89
CA GLU A 166 -3.89 -24.41 34.94
C GLU A 166 -3.60 -23.40 33.81
N PHE A 167 -2.88 -23.82 32.79
CA PHE A 167 -2.58 -22.98 31.63
C PHE A 167 -3.72 -22.92 30.61
N ALA A 168 -4.68 -23.85 30.68
CA ALA A 168 -5.73 -23.97 29.64
C ALA A 168 -6.55 -22.69 29.45
N ALA A 169 -6.92 -22.00 30.53
CA ALA A 169 -7.68 -20.76 30.45
C ALA A 169 -6.87 -19.66 29.76
N ARG A 170 -5.59 -19.49 30.09
CA ARG A 170 -4.69 -18.48 29.50
C ARG A 170 -4.35 -18.78 28.03
N TRP A 171 -4.14 -20.06 27.72
CA TRP A 171 -4.01 -20.53 26.35
C TRP A 171 -5.22 -20.11 25.52
N ASN A 172 -6.43 -20.42 25.97
CA ASN A 172 -7.66 -20.10 25.26
C ASN A 172 -7.89 -18.61 25.10
N GLU A 173 -7.58 -17.80 26.12
CA GLU A 173 -7.67 -16.34 26.07
C GLU A 173 -6.70 -15.77 25.04
N THR A 174 -5.45 -16.22 25.03
CA THR A 174 -4.41 -15.74 24.11
C THR A 174 -4.65 -16.25 22.69
N ALA A 175 -5.06 -17.53 22.54
CA ALA A 175 -5.31 -18.17 21.26
C ALA A 175 -6.53 -17.60 20.53
N HIS A 176 -7.50 -17.02 21.24
CA HIS A 176 -8.80 -16.61 20.70
C HIS A 176 -8.72 -15.83 19.38
N ASN A 177 -7.76 -14.90 19.25
CA ASN A 177 -7.59 -14.09 18.05
C ASN A 177 -6.53 -14.62 17.05
N LEU A 178 -5.83 -15.70 17.40
CA LEU A 178 -4.69 -16.20 16.63
C LEU A 178 -4.94 -17.62 16.09
N ALA A 179 -5.75 -18.40 16.78
CA ALA A 179 -5.93 -19.82 16.49
C ALA A 179 -6.27 -20.09 15.03
N GLU A 180 -7.21 -19.34 14.45
CA GLU A 180 -7.65 -19.53 13.06
C GLU A 180 -6.58 -19.15 12.06
N THR A 181 -5.84 -18.06 12.29
CA THR A 181 -4.77 -17.62 11.40
C THR A 181 -3.60 -18.59 11.42
N ASP A 182 -3.16 -18.99 12.61
CA ASP A 182 -2.09 -19.96 12.77
C ASP A 182 -2.50 -21.33 12.19
N ALA A 183 -3.76 -21.74 12.41
CA ALA A 183 -4.28 -22.99 11.86
C ALA A 183 -4.24 -23.00 10.33
N LEU A 184 -4.58 -21.90 9.67
CA LEU A 184 -4.53 -21.80 8.21
C LEU A 184 -3.09 -21.94 7.68
N ARG A 185 -2.13 -21.31 8.35
CA ARG A 185 -0.70 -21.44 7.99
C ARG A 185 -0.18 -22.86 8.25
N LEU A 186 -0.55 -23.46 9.38
CA LEU A 186 -0.20 -24.85 9.71
C LEU A 186 -0.89 -25.85 8.77
N LEU A 187 -2.14 -25.58 8.35
CA LEU A 187 -2.85 -26.38 7.36
C LEU A 187 -2.06 -26.47 6.05
N SER A 188 -1.41 -25.41 5.60
CA SER A 188 -0.59 -25.42 4.38
C SER A 188 0.55 -26.44 4.47
N THR A 189 1.12 -26.63 5.67
CA THR A 189 2.14 -27.65 5.93
C THR A 189 1.53 -29.05 6.03
N PHE A 190 0.60 -29.23 6.96
CA PHE A 190 0.07 -30.56 7.31
C PHE A 190 -0.91 -31.13 6.30
N SER A 191 -1.50 -30.32 5.42
CA SER A 191 -2.31 -30.82 4.30
C SER A 191 -1.52 -31.75 3.37
N ARG A 192 -0.18 -31.62 3.31
CA ARG A 192 0.68 -32.49 2.49
C ARG A 192 0.62 -33.95 2.96
N SER A 193 0.34 -34.21 4.24
CA SER A 193 0.21 -35.55 4.82
C SER A 193 -1.20 -36.13 4.76
N LEU A 194 -2.21 -35.40 4.28
CA LEU A 194 -3.56 -35.91 4.11
C LEU A 194 -3.58 -37.07 3.10
N PRO A 195 -4.49 -38.06 3.27
CA PRO A 195 -4.62 -39.17 2.32
C PRO A 195 -4.79 -38.68 0.89
N ILE A 196 -4.14 -39.37 -0.07
CA ILE A 196 -4.26 -39.08 -1.50
C ILE A 196 -5.36 -39.98 -2.09
N ALA A 197 -6.28 -39.38 -2.85
CA ALA A 197 -7.41 -40.11 -3.43
C ALA A 197 -6.99 -41.32 -4.31
N SER A 198 -5.82 -41.25 -4.95
CA SER A 198 -5.23 -42.33 -5.77
C SER A 198 -4.58 -43.45 -4.96
N GLY A 199 -4.61 -43.44 -3.62
CA GLY A 199 -4.06 -44.47 -2.75
C GLY A 199 -2.54 -44.44 -2.58
N GLY A 200 -1.86 -43.39 -3.02
CA GLY A 200 -0.43 -43.16 -2.83
C GLY A 200 -0.09 -42.39 -1.54
N VAL A 201 1.17 -42.45 -1.12
CA VAL A 201 1.72 -41.56 -0.08
C VAL A 201 2.41 -40.41 -0.82
N ALA A 202 2.20 -39.18 -0.37
CA ALA A 202 2.87 -38.03 -0.95
C ALA A 202 4.40 -38.23 -0.92
N SER A 203 5.07 -37.97 -2.02
CA SER A 203 6.53 -38.03 -2.07
C SER A 203 7.11 -37.01 -1.08
N PRO A 204 8.13 -37.35 -0.31
CA PRO A 204 8.79 -36.39 0.56
C PRO A 204 9.34 -35.21 -0.25
N PRO A 205 9.46 -34.00 0.35
CA PRO A 205 10.07 -32.87 -0.32
C PRO A 205 11.43 -33.24 -0.91
N THR A 206 11.74 -32.72 -2.09
CA THR A 206 13.08 -32.90 -2.70
C THR A 206 14.15 -32.27 -1.81
N ALA A 207 15.33 -32.86 -1.75
CA ALA A 207 16.43 -32.43 -0.91
C ALA A 207 16.86 -30.96 -1.09
N ASP A 208 16.49 -30.34 -2.22
CA ASP A 208 16.81 -28.92 -2.56
C ASP A 208 15.72 -27.92 -2.14
N SER A 209 14.62 -28.37 -1.50
CA SER A 209 13.57 -27.46 -1.06
C SER A 209 13.90 -26.82 0.29
N THR A 210 13.73 -25.50 0.42
CA THR A 210 13.79 -24.81 1.72
C THR A 210 12.81 -25.50 2.68
N PRO A 211 13.26 -25.94 3.89
CA PRO A 211 12.38 -26.54 4.87
C PRO A 211 11.23 -25.58 5.22
N ASP A 212 10.02 -26.09 5.22
CA ASP A 212 8.84 -25.35 5.64
C ASP A 212 8.82 -25.24 7.17
N ARG A 213 9.24 -24.08 7.69
CA ARG A 213 9.34 -23.81 9.14
C ARG A 213 8.63 -22.54 9.49
N ILE A 214 7.71 -22.61 10.46
CA ILE A 214 7.08 -21.44 11.08
C ILE A 214 7.24 -21.52 12.60
N LEU A 215 7.49 -20.36 13.19
CA LEU A 215 7.41 -20.13 14.63
C LEU A 215 6.72 -18.78 14.84
N HIS A 216 5.49 -18.77 15.32
CA HIS A 216 4.77 -17.59 15.78
C HIS A 216 4.78 -17.55 17.30
N ILE A 217 5.14 -16.42 17.87
CA ILE A 217 5.23 -16.22 19.31
C ILE A 217 4.51 -14.94 19.69
N ARG A 218 3.58 -15.03 20.65
CA ARG A 218 2.99 -13.85 21.31
C ARG A 218 3.51 -13.79 22.74
N LEU A 219 4.16 -12.69 23.08
CA LEU A 219 4.85 -12.49 24.34
C LEU A 219 4.21 -11.35 25.14
N GLN A 220 4.17 -11.53 26.48
CA GLN A 220 3.89 -10.45 27.42
C GLN A 220 5.22 -9.89 27.92
N GLY A 221 5.74 -8.87 27.24
CA GLY A 221 6.95 -8.17 27.61
C GLY A 221 6.77 -7.28 28.84
N GLN A 222 7.85 -7.07 29.58
CA GLN A 222 7.86 -6.22 30.78
C GLN A 222 7.85 -4.73 30.45
N GLN A 223 8.47 -4.30 29.34
CA GLN A 223 8.59 -2.92 28.92
C GLN A 223 7.61 -2.57 27.80
N VAL A 224 7.50 -3.41 26.76
CA VAL A 224 6.73 -3.08 25.55
C VAL A 224 5.31 -3.63 25.55
N GLY A 225 4.90 -4.41 26.58
CA GLY A 225 3.59 -5.03 26.67
C GLY A 225 3.44 -6.25 25.76
N THR A 226 2.20 -6.56 25.32
CA THR A 226 1.94 -7.76 24.49
C THR A 226 2.28 -7.49 23.03
N PHE A 227 3.10 -8.35 22.41
CA PHE A 227 3.53 -8.24 21.03
C PHE A 227 3.75 -9.60 20.37
N ASP A 228 3.81 -9.61 19.05
CA ASP A 228 4.04 -10.80 18.25
C ASP A 228 5.41 -10.77 17.59
N ILE A 229 6.05 -11.94 17.46
CA ILE A 229 7.18 -12.19 16.58
C ILE A 229 6.85 -13.43 15.75
N VAL A 230 7.06 -13.35 14.45
CA VAL A 230 6.90 -14.47 13.54
C VAL A 230 8.18 -14.69 12.75
N PHE A 231 8.61 -15.94 12.72
CA PHE A 231 9.56 -16.49 11.78
C PHE A 231 8.81 -17.42 10.83
N ASP A 232 8.86 -17.17 9.52
CA ASP A 232 8.30 -18.04 8.48
C ASP A 232 9.32 -18.19 7.34
N SER A 233 9.91 -19.38 7.21
CA SER A 233 10.96 -19.66 6.22
C SER A 233 10.52 -19.50 4.77
N LEU A 234 9.23 -19.61 4.49
CA LEU A 234 8.65 -19.50 3.14
C LEU A 234 8.18 -18.08 2.81
N ALA A 235 8.12 -17.17 3.80
CA ALA A 235 7.75 -15.78 3.55
C ALA A 235 8.87 -15.02 2.83
N GLY A 236 8.52 -14.01 2.03
CA GLY A 236 9.49 -13.13 1.39
C GLY A 236 10.33 -12.32 2.40
N GLU A 237 9.69 -11.90 3.51
CA GLU A 237 10.34 -11.35 4.70
C GLU A 237 10.15 -12.37 5.83
N GLN A 238 11.20 -13.13 6.15
CA GLN A 238 11.10 -14.30 7.02
C GLN A 238 10.88 -13.95 8.49
N ILE A 239 11.27 -12.77 8.93
CA ILE A 239 11.08 -12.35 10.33
C ILE A 239 10.33 -11.02 10.36
N TRP A 240 9.30 -10.97 11.20
CA TRP A 240 8.65 -9.71 11.54
C TRP A 240 8.27 -9.69 13.02
N ALA A 241 8.17 -8.47 13.59
CA ALA A 241 7.66 -8.22 14.93
C ALA A 241 6.76 -7.00 14.96
N GLY A 242 5.72 -7.03 15.78
CA GLY A 242 4.76 -5.94 15.87
C GLY A 242 3.75 -6.08 16.99
N GLN A 243 2.90 -5.07 17.11
CA GLN A 243 1.92 -4.96 18.19
C GLN A 243 0.61 -4.37 17.67
N ALA A 244 -0.52 -4.94 18.08
CA ALA A 244 -1.83 -4.30 17.90
C ALA A 244 -2.00 -3.17 18.92
N LYS A 245 -2.40 -1.96 18.47
CA LYS A 245 -2.61 -0.79 19.33
C LYS A 245 -3.84 -0.02 18.89
N THR A 246 -4.75 0.28 19.84
CA THR A 246 -5.95 1.05 19.57
C THR A 246 -5.76 2.50 20.04
N VAL A 247 -5.92 3.43 19.11
CA VAL A 247 -5.84 4.88 19.38
C VAL A 247 -7.10 5.55 18.83
N GLU A 248 -7.81 6.28 19.68
CA GLU A 248 -9.06 6.99 19.31
C GLU A 248 -10.11 6.09 18.64
N GLY A 249 -10.20 4.82 19.06
CA GLY A 249 -11.16 3.84 18.53
C GLY A 249 -10.75 3.21 17.20
N VAL A 250 -9.55 3.52 16.68
CA VAL A 250 -8.98 2.89 15.49
C VAL A 250 -7.88 1.93 15.92
N THR A 251 -7.97 0.67 15.50
CA THR A 251 -6.93 -0.33 15.76
C THR A 251 -5.89 -0.31 14.64
N TYR A 252 -4.65 -0.12 15.03
CA TYR A 252 -3.46 -0.25 14.19
C TYR A 252 -2.74 -1.54 14.54
N TYR A 253 -2.10 -2.15 13.56
CA TYR A 253 -1.07 -3.14 13.79
C TYR A 253 0.28 -2.48 13.48
N ASP A 254 0.97 -2.05 14.54
CA ASP A 254 2.26 -1.38 14.43
C ASP A 254 3.34 -2.42 14.14
N LEU A 255 3.75 -2.53 12.89
CA LEU A 255 4.79 -3.45 12.46
C LEU A 255 6.16 -2.81 12.73
N TRP A 256 6.80 -3.24 13.82
CA TRP A 256 8.06 -2.66 14.32
C TRP A 256 9.23 -2.93 13.40
N THR A 257 9.32 -4.16 12.88
CA THR A 257 10.33 -4.59 11.94
C THR A 257 9.82 -5.74 11.08
N SER A 258 10.31 -5.83 9.85
CA SER A 258 10.07 -6.95 8.94
C SER A 258 11.21 -7.04 7.95
N PHE A 259 11.84 -8.21 7.77
CA PHE A 259 13.01 -8.33 6.93
C PHE A 259 13.30 -9.76 6.46
N PRO A 260 13.97 -9.92 5.29
CA PRO A 260 14.51 -11.19 4.85
C PRO A 260 15.82 -11.52 5.56
N LEU A 261 16.07 -12.81 5.79
CA LEU A 261 17.30 -13.30 6.44
C LEU A 261 18.53 -13.27 5.53
N SER A 262 18.33 -13.40 4.22
CA SER A 262 19.42 -13.40 3.23
C SER A 262 19.00 -12.60 1.99
N GLY A 263 20.00 -12.06 1.28
CA GLY A 263 19.79 -11.35 0.02
C GLY A 263 21.08 -10.71 -0.47
N PRO A 264 21.35 -10.67 -1.78
CA PRO A 264 22.55 -10.06 -2.36
C PRO A 264 22.43 -8.52 -2.45
N GLY A 265 23.53 -7.80 -2.28
CA GLY A 265 23.75 -6.43 -2.70
C GLY A 265 22.72 -5.41 -2.24
N ARG A 266 22.20 -4.61 -3.17
CA ARG A 266 21.18 -3.57 -2.99
C ARG A 266 19.86 -4.10 -2.45
N GLU A 267 19.43 -5.30 -2.84
CA GLU A 267 18.19 -5.92 -2.39
C GLU A 267 18.21 -6.15 -0.87
N ARG A 268 19.35 -6.53 -0.32
CA ARG A 268 19.52 -6.64 1.14
C ARG A 268 19.38 -5.29 1.85
N LEU A 269 19.86 -4.20 1.24
CA LEU A 269 19.71 -2.85 1.79
C LEU A 269 18.25 -2.38 1.74
N LEU A 270 17.53 -2.73 0.68
CA LEU A 270 16.12 -2.38 0.50
C LEU A 270 15.16 -3.26 1.32
N GLY A 271 15.67 -4.38 1.88
CA GLY A 271 14.88 -5.25 2.74
C GLY A 271 13.82 -6.08 1.99
N SER A 272 13.95 -6.22 0.66
CA SER A 272 13.01 -7.01 -0.12
C SER A 272 13.70 -8.16 -0.85
N GLN A 273 13.16 -9.38 -0.71
CA GLN A 273 13.42 -10.49 -1.64
C GLN A 273 12.11 -10.86 -2.31
N PRO A 274 11.97 -10.53 -3.60
CA PRO A 274 10.83 -11.02 -4.36
C PRO A 274 10.97 -12.53 -4.52
N THR A 275 10.08 -13.30 -3.90
CA THR A 275 9.88 -14.70 -4.26
C THR A 275 9.02 -14.75 -5.52
N ASP A 276 9.48 -15.44 -6.56
CA ASP A 276 8.64 -15.70 -7.71
C ASP A 276 7.43 -16.53 -7.26
N ALA A 277 6.23 -16.10 -7.69
CA ALA A 277 5.01 -16.78 -7.32
C ALA A 277 5.07 -18.25 -7.78
N GLU A 278 4.95 -19.18 -6.83
CA GLU A 278 4.97 -20.63 -7.11
C GLU A 278 3.76 -21.06 -7.97
N VAL A 279 2.63 -20.36 -7.81
CA VAL A 279 1.41 -20.56 -8.60
C VAL A 279 0.91 -19.20 -9.06
N VAL A 280 0.66 -19.06 -10.34
CA VAL A 280 0.23 -17.82 -11.00
C VAL A 280 -1.17 -17.99 -11.54
N VAL A 281 -2.00 -16.95 -11.40
CA VAL A 281 -3.28 -16.87 -12.10
C VAL A 281 -3.05 -16.25 -13.48
N SER A 282 -3.43 -16.95 -14.55
CA SER A 282 -3.30 -16.46 -15.92
C SER A 282 -4.57 -15.78 -16.42
N ARG A 283 -5.74 -16.23 -15.96
CA ARG A 283 -7.03 -15.71 -16.42
C ARG A 283 -8.11 -15.84 -15.35
N TYR A 284 -8.97 -14.83 -15.32
CA TYR A 284 -10.28 -14.85 -14.66
C TYR A 284 -11.39 -14.74 -15.71
N LYS A 285 -12.39 -15.62 -15.65
CA LYS A 285 -13.66 -15.50 -16.37
C LYS A 285 -14.77 -15.46 -15.33
N ILE A 286 -15.40 -14.29 -15.15
CA ILE A 286 -16.34 -14.06 -14.06
C ILE A 286 -17.70 -13.66 -14.63
N ARG A 287 -18.72 -14.45 -14.33
CA ARG A 287 -20.10 -14.12 -14.59
C ARG A 287 -20.76 -13.65 -13.29
N THR A 288 -21.30 -12.45 -13.30
CA THR A 288 -21.80 -11.75 -12.12
C THR A 288 -23.22 -11.30 -12.30
N GLU A 289 -24.12 -11.67 -11.40
CA GLU A 289 -25.45 -11.15 -11.26
C GLU A 289 -25.44 -10.06 -10.18
N VAL A 290 -25.73 -8.82 -10.57
CA VAL A 290 -25.75 -7.66 -9.67
C VAL A 290 -27.18 -7.33 -9.31
N LYS A 291 -27.51 -7.42 -8.03
CA LYS A 291 -28.84 -7.15 -7.48
C LYS A 291 -28.77 -5.96 -6.52
N PRO A 292 -29.00 -4.74 -7.02
CA PRO A 292 -29.08 -3.57 -6.15
C PRO A 292 -30.12 -3.76 -5.01
N PRO A 293 -29.92 -3.17 -3.82
CA PRO A 293 -28.85 -2.21 -3.52
C PRO A 293 -27.53 -2.81 -2.99
N THR A 294 -27.47 -4.11 -2.65
CA THR A 294 -26.32 -4.64 -1.88
C THR A 294 -25.72 -5.93 -2.44
N THR A 295 -26.50 -6.75 -3.15
CA THR A 295 -26.17 -8.14 -3.39
C THR A 295 -25.46 -8.38 -4.71
N VAL A 296 -24.44 -9.23 -4.67
CA VAL A 296 -23.74 -9.80 -5.83
C VAL A 296 -23.76 -11.32 -5.72
N ASN A 297 -24.09 -12.02 -6.82
CA ASN A 297 -23.84 -13.45 -6.97
C ASN A 297 -22.90 -13.66 -8.15
N ALA A 298 -21.88 -14.46 -7.97
CA ALA A 298 -20.86 -14.64 -8.99
C ALA A 298 -20.40 -16.09 -9.15
N ASN A 299 -20.02 -16.40 -10.38
CA ASN A 299 -19.31 -17.63 -10.78
C ASN A 299 -17.98 -17.22 -11.39
N ALA A 300 -16.88 -17.51 -10.71
CA ALA A 300 -15.54 -17.19 -11.19
C ALA A 300 -14.78 -18.45 -11.58
N ARG A 301 -14.36 -18.53 -12.84
CA ARG A 301 -13.40 -19.52 -13.34
C ARG A 301 -12.03 -18.87 -13.33
N VAL A 302 -11.08 -19.53 -12.68
CA VAL A 302 -9.73 -19.03 -12.42
C VAL A 302 -8.74 -20.04 -12.99
N GLU A 303 -8.08 -19.68 -14.09
CA GLU A 303 -7.03 -20.50 -14.68
C GLU A 303 -5.72 -20.25 -13.94
N ILE A 304 -5.13 -21.32 -13.38
CA ILE A 304 -3.85 -21.25 -12.67
C ILE A 304 -2.78 -22.07 -13.36
N GLU A 305 -1.54 -21.58 -13.30
CA GLU A 305 -0.32 -22.26 -13.76
C GLU A 305 0.60 -22.50 -12.55
N VAL A 306 1.01 -23.74 -12.35
CA VAL A 306 1.92 -24.14 -11.26
C VAL A 306 3.36 -24.05 -11.76
N ARG A 307 4.09 -23.02 -11.34
CA ARG A 307 5.51 -22.83 -11.68
C ARG A 307 6.43 -23.68 -10.82
N LYS A 308 6.06 -23.87 -9.56
CA LYS A 308 6.76 -24.74 -8.63
C LYS A 308 5.75 -25.60 -7.88
N GLY A 309 5.89 -26.89 -8.00
CA GLY A 309 5.00 -27.87 -7.40
C GLY A 309 5.25 -28.10 -5.91
N GLY A 310 4.40 -28.91 -5.27
CA GLY A 310 4.48 -29.32 -3.89
C GLY A 310 3.46 -28.66 -2.97
N ALA A 311 2.84 -27.56 -3.37
CA ALA A 311 1.73 -26.96 -2.62
C ALA A 311 0.48 -27.83 -2.74
N ARG A 312 -0.26 -28.00 -1.65
CA ARG A 312 -1.55 -28.68 -1.60
C ARG A 312 -2.67 -27.75 -1.14
N CYS A 313 -2.31 -26.56 -0.65
CA CYS A 313 -3.23 -25.52 -0.23
C CYS A 313 -2.87 -24.19 -0.93
N LEU A 314 -3.86 -23.50 -1.49
CA LEU A 314 -3.73 -22.17 -2.07
C LEU A 314 -4.67 -21.22 -1.37
N PHE A 315 -4.21 -19.98 -1.13
CA PHE A 315 -4.98 -18.95 -0.46
C PHE A 315 -5.43 -17.87 -1.45
N PHE A 316 -6.69 -17.44 -1.28
CA PHE A 316 -7.30 -16.34 -2.03
C PHE A 316 -7.88 -15.32 -1.07
N GLU A 317 -7.71 -14.04 -1.35
CA GLU A 317 -8.41 -12.96 -0.65
C GLU A 317 -9.81 -12.80 -1.24
N LEU A 318 -10.80 -12.65 -0.38
CA LEU A 318 -12.18 -12.36 -0.76
C LEU A 318 -12.82 -11.48 0.30
N SER A 319 -13.72 -10.58 -0.11
CA SER A 319 -14.50 -9.76 0.82
C SER A 319 -15.18 -10.63 1.88
N ARG A 320 -15.11 -10.22 3.17
CA ARG A 320 -15.82 -10.87 4.28
C ARG A 320 -17.34 -10.82 4.16
N PHE A 321 -17.87 -9.98 3.26
CA PHE A 321 -19.30 -9.89 2.95
C PHE A 321 -19.73 -10.87 1.84
N LEU A 322 -18.80 -11.64 1.31
CA LEU A 322 -19.06 -12.68 0.30
C LEU A 322 -18.80 -14.06 0.90
N GLN A 323 -19.73 -14.97 0.67
CA GLN A 323 -19.64 -16.35 1.13
C GLN A 323 -19.38 -17.27 -0.06
N VAL A 324 -18.31 -18.05 0.02
CA VAL A 324 -18.04 -19.13 -0.93
C VAL A 324 -18.96 -20.30 -0.60
N LYS A 325 -19.68 -20.75 -1.62
CA LYS A 325 -20.64 -21.87 -1.54
C LYS A 325 -20.05 -23.15 -2.06
N GLN A 326 -19.20 -23.06 -3.07
CA GLN A 326 -18.61 -24.21 -3.77
C GLN A 326 -17.30 -23.82 -4.41
N VAL A 327 -16.35 -24.76 -4.40
CA VAL A 327 -15.11 -24.68 -5.17
C VAL A 327 -14.92 -26.01 -5.88
N GLU A 328 -14.59 -25.96 -7.17
CA GLU A 328 -14.23 -27.11 -8.00
C GLU A 328 -12.86 -26.92 -8.64
N ALA A 329 -12.12 -27.99 -8.86
CA ALA A 329 -10.94 -28.03 -9.68
C ALA A 329 -11.20 -28.98 -10.87
N ASP A 330 -11.08 -28.45 -12.11
CA ASP A 330 -11.37 -29.19 -13.34
C ASP A 330 -12.75 -29.93 -13.31
N GLY A 331 -13.76 -29.25 -12.71
CA GLY A 331 -15.12 -29.77 -12.59
C GLY A 331 -15.33 -30.80 -11.48
N GLN A 332 -14.35 -31.03 -10.63
CA GLN A 332 -14.48 -31.89 -9.45
C GLN A 332 -14.52 -31.04 -8.17
N PRO A 333 -15.52 -31.26 -7.27
CA PRO A 333 -15.58 -30.53 -6.01
C PRO A 333 -14.32 -30.76 -5.17
N ILE A 334 -13.78 -29.67 -4.59
CA ILE A 334 -12.63 -29.72 -3.69
C ILE A 334 -12.95 -28.99 -2.38
N GLU A 335 -12.17 -29.28 -1.34
CA GLU A 335 -12.35 -28.67 -0.02
C GLU A 335 -11.84 -27.24 -0.01
N PHE A 336 -12.54 -26.40 0.76
CA PHE A 336 -12.10 -25.02 1.02
C PHE A 336 -12.43 -24.62 2.46
N ILE A 337 -11.63 -23.68 2.98
CA ILE A 337 -11.72 -23.13 4.33
C ILE A 337 -11.87 -21.62 4.25
N ASN A 338 -12.92 -21.07 4.87
CA ASN A 338 -13.04 -19.64 5.10
C ASN A 338 -12.33 -19.29 6.41
N ASN A 339 -11.37 -18.36 6.36
CA ASN A 339 -10.56 -17.97 7.52
C ASN A 339 -10.64 -16.46 7.73
N PRO A 340 -11.22 -15.98 8.85
CA PRO A 340 -11.35 -14.57 9.13
C PRO A 340 -9.98 -13.89 9.35
N ALA A 341 -9.85 -12.66 8.87
CA ALA A 341 -8.65 -11.86 9.10
C ALA A 341 -8.61 -11.30 10.53
N ILE A 342 -7.42 -11.24 11.11
CA ILE A 342 -7.19 -10.59 12.42
C ILE A 342 -7.47 -9.09 12.31
N ASP A 343 -8.25 -8.56 13.23
CA ASP A 343 -8.57 -7.13 13.29
C ASP A 343 -7.31 -6.26 13.41
N GLY A 344 -7.32 -5.12 12.71
CA GLY A 344 -6.19 -4.20 12.65
C GLY A 344 -5.13 -4.54 11.59
N THR A 345 -5.10 -5.77 11.06
CA THR A 345 -4.22 -6.13 9.94
C THR A 345 -4.64 -5.44 8.64
N GLN A 346 -3.72 -5.34 7.68
CA GLN A 346 -4.02 -4.75 6.36
C GLN A 346 -5.11 -5.53 5.61
N LEU A 347 -5.16 -6.85 5.78
CA LEU A 347 -6.20 -7.70 5.18
C LEU A 347 -7.59 -7.31 5.73
N ALA A 348 -7.73 -7.23 7.06
CA ALA A 348 -8.96 -6.82 7.72
C ALA A 348 -9.36 -5.38 7.39
N LYS A 349 -8.40 -4.45 7.32
CA LYS A 349 -8.65 -3.05 6.93
C LYS A 349 -9.20 -2.92 5.50
N ARG A 350 -8.78 -3.80 4.60
CA ARG A 350 -9.36 -3.90 3.25
C ARG A 350 -10.75 -4.56 3.22
N GLY A 351 -11.23 -5.08 4.34
CA GLY A 351 -12.50 -5.79 4.43
C GLY A 351 -12.46 -7.21 3.87
N ASN A 352 -11.28 -7.81 3.75
CA ASN A 352 -11.07 -9.15 3.22
C ASN A 352 -10.85 -10.18 4.31
N ASP A 353 -11.18 -11.42 3.98
CA ASP A 353 -10.79 -12.64 4.67
C ASP A 353 -10.02 -13.55 3.70
N LEU A 354 -9.47 -14.67 4.18
CA LEU A 354 -8.78 -15.65 3.35
C LEU A 354 -9.67 -16.87 3.08
N VAL A 355 -9.60 -17.35 1.87
CA VAL A 355 -10.18 -18.63 1.45
C VAL A 355 -9.03 -19.57 1.12
N GLY A 356 -8.84 -20.61 1.93
CA GLY A 356 -7.89 -21.68 1.69
C GLY A 356 -8.53 -22.79 0.84
N VAL A 357 -8.01 -23.05 -0.33
CA VAL A 357 -8.46 -24.13 -1.23
C VAL A 357 -7.50 -25.31 -1.08
N VAL A 358 -7.98 -26.48 -0.74
CA VAL A 358 -7.17 -27.68 -0.47
C VAL A 358 -7.39 -28.71 -1.56
N PHE A 359 -6.32 -29.06 -2.27
CA PHE A 359 -6.34 -30.00 -3.37
C PHE A 359 -6.30 -31.45 -2.88
N PRO A 360 -6.94 -32.41 -3.60
CA PRO A 360 -6.87 -33.82 -3.27
C PRO A 360 -5.45 -34.40 -3.33
N GLU A 361 -4.58 -33.79 -4.14
CA GLU A 361 -3.18 -34.16 -4.31
C GLU A 361 -2.29 -32.92 -4.36
N PRO A 362 -0.98 -33.00 -4.02
CA PRO A 362 -0.05 -31.89 -4.21
C PRO A 362 0.04 -31.48 -5.68
N LEU A 363 0.06 -30.19 -5.94
CA LEU A 363 0.19 -29.64 -7.30
C LEU A 363 1.56 -29.95 -7.89
N HIS A 364 1.61 -30.22 -9.19
CA HIS A 364 2.85 -30.54 -9.91
C HIS A 364 3.37 -29.35 -10.73
N THR A 365 4.69 -29.21 -10.81
CA THR A 365 5.33 -28.18 -11.65
C THR A 365 4.90 -28.35 -13.11
N GLY A 366 4.48 -27.25 -13.75
CA GLY A 366 3.97 -27.23 -15.13
C GLY A 366 2.51 -27.61 -15.27
N GLN A 367 1.81 -27.93 -14.17
CA GLN A 367 0.38 -28.20 -14.17
C GLN A 367 -0.41 -26.92 -14.44
N THR A 368 -1.42 -27.02 -15.30
CA THR A 368 -2.44 -25.98 -15.48
C THR A 368 -3.78 -26.57 -15.11
N LEU A 369 -4.60 -25.83 -14.37
CA LEU A 369 -5.94 -26.26 -13.97
C LEU A 369 -6.89 -25.06 -13.85
N GLU A 370 -8.19 -25.33 -13.95
CA GLU A 370 -9.26 -24.36 -13.77
C GLU A 370 -9.94 -24.55 -12.40
N LEU A 371 -9.91 -23.52 -11.57
CA LEU A 371 -10.72 -23.44 -10.36
C LEU A 371 -12.03 -22.74 -10.67
N HIS A 372 -13.14 -23.29 -10.21
CA HIS A 372 -14.46 -22.70 -10.33
C HIS A 372 -15.02 -22.37 -8.94
N PHE A 373 -15.20 -21.09 -8.65
CA PHE A 373 -15.80 -20.59 -7.40
C PHE A 373 -17.23 -20.17 -7.65
N VAL A 374 -18.14 -20.61 -6.78
CA VAL A 374 -19.52 -20.11 -6.68
C VAL A 374 -19.66 -19.37 -5.34
N TYR A 375 -19.98 -18.08 -5.39
CA TYR A 375 -20.05 -17.25 -4.20
C TYR A 375 -21.06 -16.09 -4.36
N GLY A 376 -21.41 -15.44 -3.24
CA GLY A 376 -22.27 -14.27 -3.27
C GLY A 376 -22.49 -13.69 -1.88
N GLY A 377 -23.05 -12.49 -1.85
CA GLY A 377 -23.35 -11.76 -0.61
C GLY A 377 -23.55 -10.27 -0.84
N ASP A 378 -23.57 -9.51 0.26
CA ASP A 378 -23.90 -8.09 0.27
C ASP A 378 -22.67 -7.19 0.23
N VAL A 379 -21.93 -7.24 -0.88
CA VAL A 379 -20.65 -6.54 -1.06
C VAL A 379 -20.82 -5.12 -1.61
N LEU A 380 -21.96 -4.79 -2.22
CA LEU A 380 -22.23 -3.44 -2.72
C LEU A 380 -22.58 -2.48 -1.58
N SER A 381 -22.16 -1.23 -1.71
CA SER A 381 -22.49 -0.14 -0.80
C SER A 381 -23.31 0.92 -1.51
N GLU A 382 -24.56 1.15 -1.05
CA GLU A 382 -25.40 2.23 -1.55
C GLU A 382 -25.07 3.54 -0.84
N ALA A 383 -24.49 4.48 -1.59
CA ALA A 383 -24.14 5.79 -1.06
C ALA A 383 -25.26 6.84 -1.15
N GLY A 384 -26.34 6.54 -1.89
CA GLY A 384 -27.37 7.50 -2.29
C GLY A 384 -27.01 8.22 -3.60
N GLY A 385 -27.91 9.09 -4.06
CA GLY A 385 -27.70 9.80 -5.33
C GLY A 385 -27.75 8.90 -6.58
N GLY A 386 -28.11 7.62 -6.45
CA GLY A 386 -28.08 6.65 -7.54
C GLY A 386 -26.69 6.07 -7.78
N LEU A 387 -25.86 6.01 -6.73
CA LEU A 387 -24.50 5.47 -6.76
C LEU A 387 -24.41 4.18 -5.95
N LEU A 388 -23.88 3.12 -6.56
CA LEU A 388 -23.49 1.88 -5.92
C LEU A 388 -21.99 1.66 -6.13
N TYR A 389 -21.28 1.29 -5.07
CA TYR A 389 -19.85 1.10 -5.09
C TYR A 389 -19.46 -0.26 -4.52
N VAL A 390 -18.64 -1.02 -5.23
CA VAL A 390 -18.20 -2.37 -4.84
C VAL A 390 -16.95 -2.35 -3.96
N GLY A 391 -16.03 -1.43 -4.19
CA GLY A 391 -14.72 -1.40 -3.53
C GLY A 391 -14.73 -1.07 -2.03
N ALA A 392 -15.84 -0.53 -1.49
CA ALA A 392 -15.93 -0.15 -0.07
C ALA A 392 -15.95 -1.34 0.90
N ARG A 393 -16.19 -2.56 0.41
CA ARG A 393 -16.37 -3.76 1.23
C ARG A 393 -15.43 -4.91 0.86
N GLY A 394 -14.22 -4.58 0.39
CA GLY A 394 -13.19 -5.55 0.06
C GLY A 394 -13.22 -6.03 -1.40
N THR A 395 -12.45 -7.06 -1.66
CA THR A 395 -12.26 -7.63 -3.00
C THR A 395 -13.45 -8.49 -3.40
N TRP A 396 -14.07 -8.18 -4.53
CA TRP A 396 -15.33 -8.79 -4.95
C TRP A 396 -15.17 -10.14 -5.69
N TYR A 397 -13.95 -10.58 -5.97
CA TYR A 397 -13.64 -11.87 -6.60
C TYR A 397 -12.48 -12.55 -5.88
N PRO A 398 -12.32 -13.90 -5.99
CA PRO A 398 -11.19 -14.60 -5.37
C PRO A 398 -9.87 -14.11 -5.95
N ASN A 399 -9.15 -13.28 -5.19
CA ASN A 399 -7.91 -12.64 -5.61
C ASN A 399 -6.69 -13.32 -4.97
N ARG A 400 -5.63 -13.51 -5.74
CA ARG A 400 -4.38 -14.09 -5.27
C ARG A 400 -3.23 -13.05 -5.27
N GLY A 401 -3.46 -11.93 -4.59
CA GLY A 401 -2.47 -10.86 -4.46
C GLY A 401 -2.21 -10.09 -5.75
N ASN A 402 -1.03 -9.47 -5.86
CA ASN A 402 -0.67 -8.58 -6.96
C ASN A 402 -0.17 -9.36 -8.20
N VAL A 403 -0.99 -10.28 -8.73
CA VAL A 403 -0.66 -11.09 -9.91
C VAL A 403 -1.41 -10.55 -11.13
N ARG A 404 -0.69 -10.35 -12.23
CA ARG A 404 -1.30 -9.92 -13.50
C ARG A 404 -2.01 -11.05 -14.18
N ALA A 405 -3.30 -10.87 -14.48
CA ALA A 405 -4.15 -11.84 -15.15
C ALA A 405 -5.02 -11.18 -16.24
N ASN A 406 -5.49 -11.97 -17.19
CA ASN A 406 -6.51 -11.52 -18.13
C ASN A 406 -7.89 -11.67 -17.49
N PHE A 407 -8.73 -10.67 -17.65
CA PHE A 407 -10.10 -10.68 -17.13
C PHE A 407 -11.12 -10.69 -18.27
N ASP A 408 -12.13 -11.56 -18.15
CA ASP A 408 -13.31 -11.65 -19.00
C ASP A 408 -14.52 -11.58 -18.07
N LEU A 409 -15.15 -10.41 -17.99
CA LEU A 409 -16.15 -10.06 -17.01
C LEU A 409 -17.52 -9.91 -17.69
N GLU A 410 -18.49 -10.72 -17.28
CA GLU A 410 -19.89 -10.66 -17.73
C GLU A 410 -20.79 -10.25 -16.58
N PHE A 411 -21.57 -9.21 -16.77
CA PHE A 411 -22.48 -8.66 -15.76
C PHE A 411 -23.92 -8.69 -16.24
N HIS A 412 -24.81 -9.18 -15.36
CA HIS A 412 -26.26 -9.15 -15.49
C HIS A 412 -26.84 -8.21 -14.44
N TYR A 413 -27.57 -7.19 -14.81
CA TYR A 413 -28.07 -6.16 -13.89
C TYR A 413 -29.36 -5.49 -14.41
N PRO A 414 -30.19 -4.85 -13.53
CA PRO A 414 -31.44 -4.23 -13.95
C PRO A 414 -31.24 -3.07 -14.94
N PRO A 415 -32.15 -2.87 -15.90
CA PRO A 415 -32.00 -1.97 -17.04
C PRO A 415 -31.95 -0.47 -16.69
N GLU A 416 -32.41 -0.08 -15.51
CA GLU A 416 -32.38 1.31 -15.04
C GLU A 416 -30.99 1.77 -14.57
N TRP A 417 -30.01 0.86 -14.51
CA TRP A 417 -28.64 1.13 -14.11
C TRP A 417 -27.70 1.14 -15.30
N THR A 418 -26.58 1.83 -15.14
CA THR A 418 -25.42 1.79 -16.05
C THR A 418 -24.26 1.18 -15.32
N LEU A 419 -23.66 0.11 -15.86
CA LEU A 419 -22.49 -0.55 -15.32
C LEU A 419 -21.27 -0.24 -16.19
N VAL A 420 -20.17 0.09 -15.54
CA VAL A 420 -18.86 0.34 -16.14
C VAL A 420 -17.83 -0.52 -15.41
N ALA A 421 -16.97 -1.23 -16.14
CA ALA A 421 -16.01 -2.16 -15.56
C ALA A 421 -14.63 -2.06 -16.21
N THR A 422 -13.64 -2.66 -15.55
CA THR A 422 -12.28 -2.80 -16.08
C THR A 422 -12.26 -3.54 -17.41
N GLY A 423 -11.50 -3.02 -18.37
CA GLY A 423 -11.32 -3.58 -19.70
C GLY A 423 -12.16 -2.90 -20.76
N LYS A 424 -12.11 -3.43 -21.96
CA LYS A 424 -12.88 -2.94 -23.10
C LYS A 424 -14.25 -3.62 -23.16
N ARG A 425 -15.32 -2.82 -23.30
CA ARG A 425 -16.64 -3.34 -23.54
C ARG A 425 -16.71 -4.03 -24.90
N VAL A 426 -17.18 -5.27 -24.92
CA VAL A 426 -17.36 -6.09 -26.12
C VAL A 426 -18.84 -6.44 -26.32
N GLU A 427 -19.19 -6.90 -27.51
CA GLU A 427 -20.55 -7.36 -27.76
C GLU A 427 -20.91 -8.53 -26.84
N SER A 428 -22.09 -8.50 -26.27
CA SER A 428 -22.65 -9.54 -25.40
C SER A 428 -23.89 -10.14 -26.05
N GLU A 429 -24.23 -11.37 -25.67
CA GLU A 429 -25.46 -12.01 -26.10
C GLU A 429 -26.69 -11.20 -25.65
N ALA A 430 -27.77 -11.24 -26.43
CA ALA A 430 -29.01 -10.56 -26.11
C ALA A 430 -29.60 -11.12 -24.78
N PRO A 431 -30.08 -10.29 -23.88
CA PRO A 431 -30.61 -10.74 -22.60
C PRO A 431 -31.88 -11.57 -22.78
N VAL A 432 -31.96 -12.71 -22.08
CA VAL A 432 -33.13 -13.62 -22.11
C VAL A 432 -34.20 -13.21 -21.11
N SER A 433 -33.90 -12.34 -20.11
CA SER A 433 -34.71 -12.11 -18.92
C SER A 433 -35.10 -10.65 -18.63
N GLY A 434 -34.94 -9.74 -19.56
CA GLY A 434 -35.23 -8.31 -19.33
C GLY A 434 -34.15 -7.53 -18.60
N ASP A 435 -33.13 -8.19 -18.02
CA ASP A 435 -31.94 -7.55 -17.49
C ASP A 435 -31.00 -7.09 -18.61
N GLN A 436 -30.14 -6.11 -18.30
CA GLN A 436 -29.03 -5.78 -19.20
C GLN A 436 -27.87 -6.75 -18.98
N VAL A 437 -27.22 -7.12 -20.10
CA VAL A 437 -25.99 -7.90 -20.08
C VAL A 437 -24.87 -7.08 -20.70
N THR A 438 -23.74 -6.97 -19.99
CA THR A 438 -22.54 -6.33 -20.52
C THR A 438 -21.33 -7.23 -20.30
N ARG A 439 -20.41 -7.24 -21.26
CA ARG A 439 -19.17 -8.01 -21.18
C ARG A 439 -17.97 -7.09 -21.40
N TRP A 440 -16.95 -7.26 -20.55
CA TRP A 440 -15.74 -6.46 -20.54
C TRP A 440 -14.52 -7.38 -20.54
N VAL A 441 -13.56 -7.11 -21.41
CA VAL A 441 -12.36 -7.94 -21.57
C VAL A 441 -11.12 -7.05 -21.49
N THR A 442 -10.16 -7.42 -20.65
CA THR A 442 -8.90 -6.69 -20.55
C THR A 442 -8.09 -6.82 -21.84
N GLU A 443 -7.51 -5.72 -22.30
CA GLU A 443 -6.66 -5.68 -23.50
C GLU A 443 -5.23 -6.13 -23.21
N GLN A 444 -4.85 -6.09 -21.92
CA GLN A 444 -3.56 -6.53 -21.39
C GLN A 444 -3.79 -7.16 -20.00
N PRO A 445 -2.89 -8.03 -19.53
CA PRO A 445 -2.99 -8.57 -18.18
C PRO A 445 -2.98 -7.43 -17.14
N ALA A 446 -3.95 -7.45 -16.25
CA ALA A 446 -4.19 -6.45 -15.20
C ALA A 446 -4.00 -7.06 -13.82
N THR A 447 -3.57 -6.24 -12.84
CA THR A 447 -3.42 -6.66 -11.44
C THR A 447 -4.73 -6.67 -10.69
N LEU A 448 -5.68 -5.84 -11.13
CA LEU A 448 -6.99 -5.64 -10.49
C LEU A 448 -8.08 -5.51 -11.55
N ALA A 449 -9.29 -5.94 -11.20
CA ALA A 449 -10.49 -5.70 -11.98
C ALA A 449 -11.62 -5.27 -11.07
N GLY A 450 -12.35 -4.23 -11.47
CA GLY A 450 -13.48 -3.71 -10.73
C GLY A 450 -14.60 -3.26 -11.65
N PHE A 451 -15.67 -2.83 -11.00
CA PHE A 451 -16.82 -2.24 -11.69
C PHE A 451 -17.50 -1.20 -10.80
N ASN A 452 -18.26 -0.33 -11.41
CA ASN A 452 -19.15 0.59 -10.73
C ASN A 452 -20.53 0.57 -11.38
N LEU A 453 -21.56 0.87 -10.60
CA LEU A 453 -22.92 0.87 -11.04
C LEU A 453 -23.61 2.16 -10.59
N GLY A 454 -24.26 2.85 -11.51
CA GLY A 454 -24.93 4.11 -11.18
C GLY A 454 -26.02 4.49 -12.18
N ARG A 455 -26.81 5.50 -11.79
CA ARG A 455 -27.72 6.19 -12.70
C ARG A 455 -27.00 7.34 -13.37
N TYR A 456 -26.08 6.97 -14.29
CA TYR A 456 -25.13 7.88 -14.87
C TYR A 456 -25.63 8.56 -16.13
N GLU A 457 -25.25 9.83 -16.31
CA GLU A 457 -25.13 10.48 -17.60
C GLU A 457 -23.72 10.30 -18.13
N ARG A 458 -23.59 10.10 -19.44
CA ARG A 458 -22.31 9.83 -20.10
C ARG A 458 -21.85 11.07 -20.88
N ALA A 459 -20.60 11.45 -20.70
CA ALA A 459 -19.89 12.42 -21.50
C ALA A 459 -18.70 11.76 -22.21
N VAL A 460 -18.31 12.27 -23.38
CA VAL A 460 -17.25 11.66 -24.20
C VAL A 460 -16.28 12.72 -24.70
N ALA A 461 -14.98 12.44 -24.55
CA ALA A 461 -13.89 13.18 -25.15
C ALA A 461 -12.95 12.21 -25.88
N ARG A 462 -11.97 12.75 -26.63
CA ARG A 462 -10.99 11.94 -27.36
C ARG A 462 -9.59 12.53 -27.23
N SER A 463 -8.60 11.65 -27.12
CA SER A 463 -7.18 11.96 -27.23
C SER A 463 -6.58 11.06 -28.32
N GLY A 464 -6.45 11.59 -29.53
CA GLY A 464 -6.06 10.79 -30.69
C GLY A 464 -7.01 9.64 -30.95
N VAL A 465 -6.49 8.40 -30.83
CA VAL A 465 -7.27 7.16 -30.98
C VAL A 465 -7.96 6.70 -29.69
N VAL A 466 -7.60 7.29 -28.54
CA VAL A 466 -8.13 6.91 -27.22
C VAL A 466 -9.48 7.60 -27.01
N THR A 467 -10.49 6.82 -26.67
CA THR A 467 -11.80 7.34 -26.25
C THR A 467 -11.80 7.51 -24.73
N VAL A 468 -12.19 8.69 -24.25
CA VAL A 468 -12.35 8.99 -22.81
C VAL A 468 -13.81 9.16 -22.51
N GLU A 469 -14.35 8.32 -21.64
CA GLU A 469 -15.77 8.33 -21.28
C GLU A 469 -15.93 8.63 -19.79
N THR A 470 -16.80 9.57 -19.47
CA THR A 470 -17.08 9.95 -18.08
C THR A 470 -18.54 9.67 -17.76
N TYR A 471 -18.75 8.95 -16.67
CA TYR A 471 -20.04 8.51 -16.16
C TYR A 471 -20.29 9.15 -14.80
N ALA A 472 -21.27 10.06 -14.73
CA ALA A 472 -21.57 10.81 -13.53
C ALA A 472 -23.07 10.90 -13.26
N ALA A 473 -23.47 10.85 -11.99
CA ALA A 473 -24.86 10.96 -11.56
C ALA A 473 -25.30 12.43 -11.47
N ARG A 474 -26.60 12.66 -11.52
CA ARG A 474 -27.19 14.00 -11.33
C ARG A 474 -27.09 14.51 -9.90
N SER A 475 -26.80 13.64 -8.95
CA SER A 475 -26.76 13.94 -7.53
C SER A 475 -25.46 13.40 -6.92
N VAL A 476 -25.04 14.00 -5.82
CA VAL A 476 -23.97 13.52 -4.96
C VAL A 476 -24.50 12.54 -3.92
N GLU A 477 -23.61 11.82 -3.25
CA GLU A 477 -23.93 10.93 -2.14
C GLU A 477 -24.55 11.66 -0.94
N LYS A 478 -25.24 10.90 -0.06
CA LYS A 478 -25.95 11.46 1.12
C LYS A 478 -24.99 12.15 2.12
N THR A 479 -23.76 11.67 2.19
CA THR A 479 -22.71 12.18 3.10
C THR A 479 -21.93 13.37 2.54
N PHE A 480 -22.22 13.79 1.30
CA PHE A 480 -21.56 14.92 0.67
C PHE A 480 -21.77 16.20 1.49
N PRO A 481 -20.75 17.03 1.74
CA PRO A 481 -20.88 18.27 2.49
C PRO A 481 -21.90 19.21 1.87
N ARG A 482 -22.75 19.79 2.71
CA ARG A 482 -23.73 20.78 2.27
C ARG A 482 -23.17 22.18 2.45
N PRO A 483 -23.30 23.05 1.44
CA PRO A 483 -22.98 24.46 1.62
C PRO A 483 -23.83 25.05 2.75
N PRO A 484 -23.31 26.05 3.51
CA PRO A 484 -24.09 26.69 4.56
C PRO A 484 -25.34 27.37 4.02
N GLU A 485 -26.44 27.29 4.77
CA GLU A 485 -27.68 27.98 4.43
C GLU A 485 -27.45 29.49 4.40
N GLN A 486 -27.92 30.15 3.34
CA GLN A 486 -27.85 31.60 3.22
C GLN A 486 -29.13 32.22 3.77
N ILE A 487 -28.98 33.08 4.75
CA ILE A 487 -30.08 33.87 5.32
C ILE A 487 -30.16 35.19 4.53
N ILE A 488 -31.17 35.34 3.72
CA ILE A 488 -31.38 36.56 2.95
C ILE A 488 -32.48 37.37 3.66
N ALA A 489 -32.13 38.54 4.14
CA ALA A 489 -33.10 39.49 4.65
C ALA A 489 -33.73 40.22 3.44
N VAL A 490 -35.03 39.98 3.18
CA VAL A 490 -35.79 40.65 2.14
C VAL A 490 -36.58 41.79 2.79
N PRO A 491 -36.33 43.05 2.42
CA PRO A 491 -37.11 44.16 2.94
C PRO A 491 -38.55 44.05 2.42
N ASP A 492 -39.54 44.08 3.35
CA ASP A 492 -40.95 44.16 3.00
C ASP A 492 -41.30 45.62 2.61
N ILE A 493 -41.92 45.78 1.48
CA ILE A 493 -42.31 47.08 0.91
C ILE A 493 -43.51 47.69 1.70
N ARG A 494 -44.05 47.01 2.69
CA ARG A 494 -45.19 47.49 3.51
C ARG A 494 -44.75 48.52 4.56
N ILE A 495 -45.65 49.44 4.84
CA ILE A 495 -45.44 50.48 5.89
C ILE A 495 -46.23 50.11 7.15
N PRO A 496 -45.60 49.84 8.33
CA PRO A 496 -44.14 49.83 8.57
C PRO A 496 -43.43 48.61 8.01
N PRO A 497 -42.17 48.75 7.56
CA PRO A 497 -41.38 47.66 7.01
C PRO A 497 -41.16 46.57 8.05
N LYS A 498 -41.53 45.34 7.73
CA LYS A 498 -41.12 44.13 8.44
C LYS A 498 -40.06 43.41 7.64
N GLU A 499 -38.93 43.12 8.26
CA GLU A 499 -37.92 42.26 7.67
C GLU A 499 -38.42 40.82 7.66
N HIS A 500 -38.51 40.22 6.51
CA HIS A 500 -38.74 38.79 6.35
C HIS A 500 -37.39 38.12 6.06
N THR A 501 -37.05 37.12 6.83
CA THR A 501 -35.89 36.31 6.58
C THR A 501 -36.27 35.12 5.70
N ILE A 502 -35.68 35.02 4.53
CA ILE A 502 -35.78 33.84 3.66
C ILE A 502 -34.52 33.00 3.88
N VAL A 503 -34.71 31.76 4.28
CA VAL A 503 -33.60 30.79 4.34
C VAL A 503 -33.53 30.13 2.97
N GLN A 504 -32.51 30.43 2.23
CA GLN A 504 -32.22 29.80 0.96
C GLN A 504 -31.25 28.64 1.18
N SER A 505 -31.72 27.40 1.03
CA SER A 505 -30.82 26.24 1.00
C SER A 505 -30.13 26.19 -0.35
N PRO A 506 -28.80 26.22 -0.40
CA PRO A 506 -28.08 26.14 -1.66
C PRO A 506 -28.33 24.82 -2.35
N LEU A 507 -28.31 24.83 -3.69
CA LEU A 507 -28.44 23.62 -4.50
C LEU A 507 -27.21 22.73 -4.29
N LEU A 508 -27.43 21.43 -4.13
CA LEU A 508 -26.33 20.48 -4.11
C LEU A 508 -25.65 20.40 -5.49
N PRO A 509 -24.33 20.13 -5.53
CA PRO A 509 -23.62 19.91 -6.78
C PRO A 509 -24.25 18.79 -7.61
N SER A 510 -24.14 18.92 -8.92
CA SER A 510 -24.57 17.89 -9.87
C SER A 510 -23.39 17.46 -10.73
N PRO A 511 -22.71 16.35 -10.39
CA PRO A 511 -21.55 15.83 -11.13
C PRO A 511 -21.80 15.66 -12.63
N ALA A 512 -23.00 15.22 -13.03
CA ALA A 512 -23.37 15.08 -14.43
C ALA A 512 -23.24 16.38 -15.23
N ARG A 513 -23.53 17.55 -14.63
CA ARG A 513 -23.37 18.84 -15.31
C ARG A 513 -21.92 19.17 -15.69
N ASN A 514 -20.97 18.66 -14.94
CA ASN A 514 -19.54 18.90 -15.14
C ASN A 514 -18.80 17.72 -15.79
N ALA A 515 -19.51 16.64 -16.12
CA ALA A 515 -18.93 15.40 -16.66
C ALA A 515 -18.15 15.65 -17.97
N GLN A 516 -18.61 16.55 -18.84
CA GLN A 516 -17.89 16.88 -20.09
C GLN A 516 -16.56 17.58 -19.81
N ALA A 517 -16.51 18.53 -18.87
CA ALA A 517 -15.26 19.21 -18.50
C ALA A 517 -14.24 18.23 -17.86
N VAL A 518 -14.73 17.25 -17.10
CA VAL A 518 -13.92 16.16 -16.55
C VAL A 518 -13.37 15.28 -17.68
N ALA A 519 -14.21 14.86 -18.63
CA ALA A 519 -13.79 14.09 -19.81
C ALA A 519 -12.72 14.83 -20.63
N ASP A 520 -12.93 16.13 -20.90
CA ASP A 520 -11.99 16.96 -21.67
C ASP A 520 -10.65 17.12 -20.94
N LYS A 521 -10.67 17.30 -19.61
CA LYS A 521 -9.44 17.37 -18.81
C LYS A 521 -8.69 16.05 -18.78
N ALA A 522 -9.39 14.92 -18.63
CA ALA A 522 -8.79 13.59 -18.70
C ALA A 522 -8.17 13.33 -20.09
N ALA A 523 -8.84 13.71 -21.17
CA ALA A 523 -8.31 13.59 -22.53
C ALA A 523 -7.01 14.39 -22.72
N ARG A 524 -6.93 15.64 -22.19
CA ARG A 524 -5.70 16.43 -22.20
C ARG A 524 -4.58 15.79 -21.37
N ALA A 525 -4.90 15.20 -20.21
CA ALA A 525 -3.93 14.47 -19.39
C ALA A 525 -3.40 13.24 -20.13
N VAL A 526 -4.28 12.45 -20.77
CA VAL A 526 -3.90 11.30 -21.63
C VAL A 526 -2.98 11.75 -22.76
N GLU A 527 -3.29 12.87 -23.45
CA GLU A 527 -2.46 13.43 -24.51
C GLU A 527 -1.06 13.82 -23.99
N PHE A 528 -1.02 14.57 -22.89
CA PHE A 528 0.22 15.03 -22.28
C PHE A 528 1.10 13.82 -21.86
N PHE A 529 0.56 12.85 -21.14
CA PHE A 529 1.33 11.69 -20.69
C PHE A 529 1.76 10.81 -21.86
N SER A 530 0.90 10.64 -22.88
CA SER A 530 1.26 9.88 -24.09
C SER A 530 2.42 10.54 -24.84
N GLN A 531 2.44 11.87 -24.93
CA GLN A 531 3.52 12.63 -25.56
C GLN A 531 4.84 12.48 -24.80
N HIS A 532 4.81 12.43 -23.46
CA HIS A 532 6.01 12.46 -22.63
C HIS A 532 6.48 11.07 -22.19
N PHE A 533 5.59 10.13 -21.90
CA PHE A 533 5.94 8.81 -21.37
C PHE A 533 5.75 7.66 -22.37
N GLY A 534 5.12 7.93 -23.52
CA GLY A 534 4.79 6.94 -24.54
C GLY A 534 3.30 6.61 -24.56
N PRO A 535 2.83 5.88 -25.58
CA PRO A 535 1.40 5.72 -25.87
C PRO A 535 0.59 5.20 -24.69
N PHE A 536 -0.66 5.66 -24.61
CA PHE A 536 -1.65 5.16 -23.65
C PHE A 536 -1.81 3.64 -23.82
N PRO A 537 -1.85 2.86 -22.72
CA PRO A 537 -1.79 1.41 -22.80
C PRO A 537 -3.09 0.72 -23.27
N TYR A 538 -4.23 1.45 -23.28
CA TYR A 538 -5.55 0.88 -23.57
C TYR A 538 -6.24 1.63 -24.73
N SER A 539 -7.33 1.07 -25.29
CA SER A 539 -8.09 1.73 -26.35
C SER A 539 -9.07 2.80 -25.83
N SER A 540 -9.45 2.72 -24.53
CA SER A 540 -10.33 3.69 -23.88
C SER A 540 -9.94 3.90 -22.42
N LEU A 541 -10.41 5.01 -21.85
CA LEU A 541 -10.36 5.33 -20.43
C LEU A 541 -11.76 5.65 -19.95
N GLU A 542 -12.24 4.86 -19.01
CA GLU A 542 -13.54 5.02 -18.38
C GLU A 542 -13.36 5.74 -17.04
N LEU A 543 -14.15 6.80 -16.78
CA LEU A 543 -14.17 7.50 -15.49
C LEU A 543 -15.57 7.38 -14.90
N THR A 544 -15.66 6.89 -13.66
CA THR A 544 -16.93 6.77 -12.95
C THR A 544 -16.93 7.58 -11.67
N GLN A 545 -18.02 8.26 -11.36
CA GLN A 545 -18.20 8.91 -10.08
C GLN A 545 -18.26 7.86 -8.96
N MET A 546 -17.50 8.09 -7.89
CA MET A 546 -17.60 7.33 -6.66
C MET A 546 -17.87 8.25 -5.45
N PRO A 547 -18.55 7.76 -4.41
CA PRO A 547 -18.84 8.54 -3.21
C PRO A 547 -17.58 8.79 -2.36
N GLY A 548 -17.58 9.92 -1.65
CA GLY A 548 -16.51 10.28 -0.71
C GLY A 548 -15.35 11.04 -1.34
N PRO A 549 -14.30 11.31 -0.54
CA PRO A 549 -13.18 12.16 -0.97
C PRO A 549 -12.10 11.41 -1.76
N MET A 550 -12.15 10.09 -1.81
CA MET A 550 -11.12 9.24 -2.42
C MET A 550 -11.37 9.02 -3.90
N SER A 551 -10.30 8.80 -4.65
CA SER A 551 -10.32 8.36 -6.05
C SER A 551 -9.38 7.18 -6.23
N GLN A 552 -9.51 6.45 -7.35
CA GLN A 552 -8.69 5.27 -7.63
C GLN A 552 -8.49 5.10 -9.14
N GLY A 553 -7.24 4.97 -9.59
CA GLY A 553 -6.89 4.63 -10.97
C GLY A 553 -6.65 3.13 -11.11
N TRP A 554 -7.52 2.46 -11.87
CA TRP A 554 -7.42 1.04 -12.18
C TRP A 554 -7.24 0.84 -13.69
N PRO A 555 -6.77 -0.32 -14.18
CA PRO A 555 -6.50 -0.54 -15.60
C PRO A 555 -7.69 -0.19 -16.51
N GLY A 556 -7.58 0.91 -17.24
CA GLY A 556 -8.64 1.44 -18.12
C GLY A 556 -9.85 2.03 -17.40
N LEU A 557 -9.89 2.07 -16.07
CA LEU A 557 -11.04 2.51 -15.28
C LEU A 557 -10.59 3.40 -14.10
N VAL A 558 -11.09 4.61 -14.03
CA VAL A 558 -10.87 5.53 -12.91
C VAL A 558 -12.16 5.70 -12.11
N PHE A 559 -12.09 5.38 -10.82
CA PHE A 559 -13.12 5.74 -9.85
C PHE A 559 -12.80 7.13 -9.31
N LEU A 560 -13.62 8.11 -9.68
CA LEU A 560 -13.35 9.51 -9.41
C LEU A 560 -14.29 10.07 -8.34
N SER A 561 -13.73 10.63 -7.28
CA SER A 561 -14.47 11.28 -6.19
C SER A 561 -15.51 12.26 -6.70
N SER A 562 -16.69 12.30 -6.08
CA SER A 562 -17.70 13.34 -6.35
C SER A 562 -17.16 14.76 -6.28
N PHE A 563 -16.15 15.00 -5.45
CA PHE A 563 -15.49 16.30 -5.34
C PHE A 563 -14.70 16.71 -6.61
N ALA A 564 -14.23 15.77 -7.42
CA ALA A 564 -13.52 16.07 -8.65
C ALA A 564 -14.43 16.63 -9.77
N PHE A 565 -15.74 16.51 -9.59
CA PHE A 565 -16.76 17.04 -10.50
C PHE A 565 -17.27 18.44 -10.13
N LEU A 566 -16.72 19.06 -9.07
CA LEU A 566 -17.13 20.39 -8.66
C LEU A 566 -16.68 21.46 -9.66
N THR A 567 -17.55 22.41 -9.91
CA THR A 567 -17.21 23.65 -10.60
C THR A 567 -16.50 24.63 -9.63
N PRO A 568 -15.74 25.62 -10.11
CA PRO A 568 -15.12 26.63 -9.25
C PRO A 568 -16.13 27.39 -8.36
N ALA A 569 -17.37 27.58 -8.83
CA ALA A 569 -18.44 28.20 -8.06
C ALA A 569 -18.87 27.29 -6.88
N GLU A 570 -19.08 26.00 -7.14
CA GLU A 570 -19.42 25.02 -6.12
C GLU A 570 -18.29 24.81 -5.11
N GLU A 571 -17.01 24.88 -5.54
CA GLU A 571 -15.85 24.88 -4.64
C GLU A 571 -15.87 26.09 -3.69
N ALA A 572 -16.19 27.27 -4.23
CA ALA A 572 -16.32 28.50 -3.42
C ALA A 572 -17.48 28.43 -2.43
N ASP A 573 -18.62 27.90 -2.84
CA ASP A 573 -19.80 27.70 -1.97
C ASP A 573 -19.50 26.73 -0.80
N LEU A 574 -18.63 25.76 -1.01
CA LEU A 574 -18.15 24.83 0.02
C LEU A 574 -17.02 25.42 0.91
N HIS A 575 -16.59 26.65 0.66
CA HIS A 575 -15.54 27.34 1.42
C HIS A 575 -14.22 26.59 1.48
N LEU A 576 -13.83 25.92 0.36
CA LEU A 576 -12.57 25.22 0.26
C LEU A 576 -11.42 26.22 0.22
N ASP A 577 -10.37 25.93 0.99
CA ASP A 577 -9.17 26.76 0.92
C ASP A 577 -8.40 26.54 -0.41
N PRO A 578 -7.53 27.51 -0.81
CA PRO A 578 -6.82 27.43 -2.09
C PRO A 578 -5.89 26.21 -2.22
N LEU A 579 -5.35 25.68 -1.11
CA LEU A 579 -4.49 24.50 -1.13
C LEU A 579 -5.31 23.23 -1.33
N GLN A 580 -6.44 23.10 -0.64
CA GLN A 580 -7.39 22.02 -0.84
C GLN A 580 -7.89 21.96 -2.29
N THR A 581 -8.21 23.14 -2.87
CA THR A 581 -8.61 23.26 -4.26
C THR A 581 -7.48 22.79 -5.21
N ALA A 582 -6.23 23.19 -4.96
CA ALA A 582 -5.08 22.78 -5.76
C ALA A 582 -4.84 21.27 -5.71
N PHE A 583 -4.91 20.65 -4.53
CA PHE A 583 -4.79 19.20 -4.40
C PHE A 583 -5.91 18.45 -5.14
N ARG A 584 -7.14 18.91 -5.07
CA ARG A 584 -8.25 18.31 -5.83
C ARG A 584 -8.07 18.37 -7.34
N ARG A 585 -7.48 19.46 -7.84
CA ARG A 585 -7.17 19.58 -9.27
C ARG A 585 -6.13 18.59 -9.74
N LEU A 586 -5.28 18.08 -8.83
CA LEU A 586 -4.31 17.02 -9.13
C LEU A 586 -4.94 15.63 -9.21
N VAL A 587 -6.05 15.37 -8.52
CA VAL A 587 -6.62 14.02 -8.43
C VAL A 587 -6.85 13.40 -9.80
N LEU A 588 -7.56 14.07 -10.70
CA LEU A 588 -7.86 13.52 -12.03
C LEU A 588 -6.61 13.19 -12.87
N PRO A 589 -5.63 14.10 -13.05
CA PRO A 589 -4.40 13.74 -13.74
C PRO A 589 -3.56 12.69 -12.98
N HIS A 590 -3.61 12.64 -11.65
CA HIS A 590 -2.95 11.60 -10.84
C HIS A 590 -3.52 10.21 -11.17
N GLU A 591 -4.84 10.04 -11.07
CA GLU A 591 -5.50 8.76 -11.40
C GLU A 591 -5.32 8.38 -12.89
N THR A 592 -5.23 9.38 -13.77
CA THR A 592 -4.90 9.14 -15.18
C THR A 592 -3.45 8.66 -15.35
N ALA A 593 -2.50 9.19 -14.57
CA ALA A 593 -1.09 8.80 -14.64
C ALA A 593 -0.85 7.36 -14.14
N HIS A 594 -1.72 6.83 -13.25
CA HIS A 594 -1.67 5.44 -12.83
C HIS A 594 -1.77 4.46 -13.99
N GLN A 595 -2.34 4.84 -15.12
CA GLN A 595 -2.38 3.99 -16.32
C GLN A 595 -0.98 3.63 -16.85
N TRP A 596 0.04 4.48 -16.58
CA TRP A 596 1.46 4.20 -16.84
C TRP A 596 2.18 3.65 -15.61
N TRP A 597 1.94 4.27 -14.43
CA TRP A 597 2.64 4.00 -13.16
C TRP A 597 1.69 3.34 -12.16
N GLY A 598 1.73 2.02 -12.07
CA GLY A 598 0.81 1.18 -11.28
C GLY A 598 0.16 0.12 -12.13
N ASP A 599 -0.53 0.52 -13.20
CA ASP A 599 -1.25 -0.40 -14.08
C ASP A 599 -0.35 -1.05 -15.13
N LEU A 600 0.36 -0.25 -15.94
CA LEU A 600 1.28 -0.78 -16.95
C LEU A 600 2.61 -1.22 -16.33
N VAL A 601 3.23 -0.35 -15.54
CA VAL A 601 4.44 -0.63 -14.76
C VAL A 601 4.05 -0.76 -13.30
N GLY A 602 4.01 -1.97 -12.78
CA GLY A 602 3.64 -2.24 -11.39
C GLY A 602 4.81 -2.12 -10.42
N TRP A 603 4.60 -2.52 -9.18
CA TRP A 603 5.63 -2.54 -8.12
C TRP A 603 5.83 -3.97 -7.61
N ARG A 604 7.06 -4.32 -7.27
CA ARG A 604 7.41 -5.69 -6.90
C ARG A 604 6.94 -6.05 -5.48
N THR A 605 7.20 -5.16 -4.52
CA THR A 605 6.83 -5.34 -3.12
C THR A 605 6.21 -4.06 -2.55
N TYR A 606 5.59 -4.13 -1.37
CA TYR A 606 5.06 -2.94 -0.71
C TYR A 606 6.13 -1.85 -0.46
N ARG A 607 7.42 -2.22 -0.44
CA ARG A 607 8.55 -1.32 -0.29
C ARG A 607 8.83 -0.49 -1.55
N ASP A 608 8.29 -0.93 -2.69
CA ASP A 608 8.46 -0.29 -3.99
C ASP A 608 7.22 0.49 -4.42
N GLN A 609 6.11 0.36 -3.69
CA GLN A 609 4.83 1.00 -4.01
C GLN A 609 4.94 2.53 -4.07
N TRP A 610 5.81 3.14 -3.26
CA TRP A 610 6.06 4.59 -3.29
C TRP A 610 6.44 5.10 -4.68
N ILE A 611 7.06 4.27 -5.52
CA ILE A 611 7.47 4.64 -6.89
C ILE A 611 6.24 5.02 -7.70
N VAL A 612 5.24 4.16 -7.76
CA VAL A 612 4.07 4.36 -8.61
C VAL A 612 3.19 5.49 -8.09
N GLU A 613 3.05 5.62 -6.78
CA GLU A 613 2.29 6.71 -6.15
C GLU A 613 2.97 8.07 -6.37
N ALA A 614 4.26 8.15 -6.08
CA ALA A 614 5.02 9.38 -6.24
C ALA A 614 5.22 9.77 -7.71
N LEU A 615 5.38 8.81 -8.63
CA LEU A 615 5.46 9.09 -10.08
C LEU A 615 4.12 9.56 -10.62
N SER A 616 2.99 8.94 -10.24
CA SER A 616 1.67 9.39 -10.66
C SER A 616 1.41 10.80 -10.16
N ASN A 617 1.74 11.07 -8.90
CA ASN A 617 1.60 12.39 -8.32
C ASN A 617 2.52 13.43 -8.98
N TYR A 618 3.79 13.09 -9.22
CA TYR A 618 4.72 13.99 -9.89
C TYR A 618 4.39 14.21 -11.38
N SER A 619 3.86 13.19 -12.06
CA SER A 619 3.33 13.31 -13.43
C SER A 619 2.15 14.29 -13.51
N ALA A 620 1.23 14.20 -12.55
CA ALA A 620 0.12 15.16 -12.41
C ALA A 620 0.63 16.58 -12.14
N LEU A 621 1.68 16.72 -11.32
CA LEU A 621 2.32 18.01 -11.09
C LEU A 621 3.02 18.56 -12.35
N MET A 622 3.68 17.71 -13.13
CA MET A 622 4.28 18.13 -14.41
C MET A 622 3.21 18.62 -15.40
N PHE A 623 2.05 17.98 -15.43
CA PHE A 623 0.90 18.45 -16.20
C PHE A 623 0.40 19.80 -15.68
N LEU A 624 0.23 19.94 -14.35
CA LEU A 624 -0.17 21.20 -13.72
C LEU A 624 0.84 22.32 -13.95
N GLU A 625 2.16 22.02 -13.97
CA GLU A 625 3.22 22.99 -14.23
C GLU A 625 3.03 23.68 -15.58
N THR A 626 2.53 22.95 -16.61
CA THR A 626 2.24 23.52 -17.93
C THR A 626 0.97 24.37 -17.97
N GLU A 627 -0.02 24.07 -17.12
CA GLU A 627 -1.28 24.82 -17.06
C GLU A 627 -1.19 26.01 -16.10
N ASN A 628 -0.57 25.82 -14.92
CA ASN A 628 -0.47 26.83 -13.85
C ASN A 628 0.80 26.65 -13.01
N PRO A 629 1.93 27.26 -13.37
CA PRO A 629 3.19 27.12 -12.63
C PRO A 629 3.12 27.61 -11.17
N GLU A 630 2.27 28.60 -10.86
CA GLU A 630 2.14 29.09 -9.47
C GLU A 630 1.45 28.06 -8.58
N GLU A 631 0.46 27.37 -9.12
CA GLU A 631 -0.26 26.32 -8.40
C GLU A 631 0.63 25.08 -8.22
N PHE A 632 1.45 24.73 -9.21
CA PHE A 632 2.49 23.71 -9.09
C PHE A 632 3.40 23.97 -7.88
N HIS A 633 3.95 25.17 -7.77
CA HIS A 633 4.81 25.55 -6.64
C HIS A 633 4.06 25.52 -5.32
N ARG A 634 2.80 25.97 -5.29
CA ARG A 634 1.97 25.95 -4.07
C ARG A 634 1.76 24.54 -3.54
N VAL A 635 1.52 23.58 -4.44
CA VAL A 635 1.32 22.16 -4.04
C VAL A 635 2.63 21.56 -3.51
N LEU A 636 3.76 21.76 -4.19
CA LEU A 636 5.06 21.29 -3.70
C LEU A 636 5.40 21.86 -2.32
N GLU A 637 5.16 23.17 -2.10
CA GLU A 637 5.36 23.80 -0.80
C GLU A 637 4.38 23.26 0.26
N GLY A 638 3.16 22.89 -0.16
CA GLY A 638 2.20 22.20 0.69
C GLY A 638 2.74 20.88 1.22
N TYR A 639 3.24 20.01 0.34
CA TYR A 639 3.88 18.74 0.74
C TYR A 639 5.07 18.94 1.68
N ARG A 640 5.90 20.00 1.45
CA ARG A 640 6.98 20.33 2.36
C ARG A 640 6.48 20.78 3.73
N ALA A 641 5.41 21.58 3.76
CA ALA A 641 4.80 22.02 5.00
C ALA A 641 4.20 20.86 5.81
N ASP A 642 3.58 19.89 5.13
CA ASP A 642 3.06 18.68 5.77
C ASP A 642 4.17 17.87 6.45
N LEU A 643 5.32 17.71 5.79
CA LEU A 643 6.49 17.04 6.38
C LEU A 643 7.05 17.75 7.64
N LEU A 644 6.69 19.00 7.89
CA LEU A 644 7.09 19.74 9.08
C LEU A 644 6.04 19.68 10.22
N GLN A 645 4.91 19.02 9.97
CA GLN A 645 3.91 18.80 11.01
C GLN A 645 4.43 17.82 12.07
N LYS A 646 3.95 18.00 13.27
CA LYS A 646 4.27 17.16 14.42
C LYS A 646 3.06 16.35 14.84
N ASN A 647 3.31 15.13 15.25
CA ASN A 647 2.31 14.31 15.93
C ASN A 647 2.04 14.81 17.35
N LYS A 648 1.21 14.13 18.11
CA LYS A 648 0.84 14.49 19.49
C LYS A 648 2.02 14.42 20.46
N GLU A 649 2.98 13.56 20.19
CA GLU A 649 4.21 13.34 20.95
C GLU A 649 5.27 14.40 20.64
N GLY A 650 5.06 15.24 19.62
CA GLY A 650 5.98 16.30 19.20
C GLY A 650 7.01 15.85 18.17
N GLU A 651 6.90 14.62 17.64
CA GLU A 651 7.76 14.06 16.60
C GLU A 651 7.32 14.58 15.21
N LEU A 652 8.28 14.76 14.31
CA LEU A 652 8.00 15.21 12.95
C LEU A 652 7.49 14.06 12.08
N LEU A 653 6.63 14.31 11.09
CA LEU A 653 6.16 13.29 10.16
C LEU A 653 7.26 12.46 9.49
N PRO A 654 8.43 12.99 9.09
CA PRO A 654 9.55 12.18 8.58
C PRO A 654 10.08 11.14 9.56
N ASP A 655 9.84 11.30 10.87
CA ASP A 655 10.26 10.32 11.89
C ASP A 655 9.47 9.00 11.78
N ALA A 656 8.33 8.99 11.07
CA ALA A 656 7.61 7.76 10.69
C ALA A 656 8.48 6.79 9.89
N GLY A 657 9.45 7.31 9.11
CA GLY A 657 10.43 6.51 8.38
C GLY A 657 10.59 6.88 6.91
N PRO A 658 11.45 6.16 6.18
CA PRO A 658 11.68 6.38 4.76
C PRO A 658 10.54 5.85 3.88
N VAL A 659 10.47 6.32 2.62
CA VAL A 659 9.45 5.91 1.63
C VAL A 659 9.38 4.39 1.42
N THR A 660 10.49 3.68 1.63
CA THR A 660 10.59 2.22 1.48
C THR A 660 9.89 1.41 2.59
N LEU A 661 9.36 2.05 3.62
CA LEU A 661 8.48 1.38 4.59
C LEU A 661 7.04 1.19 4.07
N GLY A 662 6.65 1.90 3.00
CA GLY A 662 5.34 1.74 2.37
C GLY A 662 4.20 1.84 3.37
N LEU A 663 3.27 0.88 3.34
CA LEU A 663 2.09 0.88 4.23
C LEU A 663 2.41 0.84 5.74
N ARG A 664 3.63 0.45 6.14
CA ARG A 664 4.08 0.48 7.53
C ARG A 664 4.22 1.91 8.09
N LEU A 665 4.28 2.93 7.22
CA LEU A 665 4.30 4.34 7.60
C LEU A 665 3.01 4.76 8.30
N ASN A 666 1.87 4.11 8.01
CA ASN A 666 0.63 4.31 8.75
C ASN A 666 0.65 3.49 10.03
N SER A 667 0.80 4.15 11.14
CA SER A 667 0.91 3.55 12.46
C SER A 667 0.07 4.29 13.50
N SER A 668 0.01 3.75 14.71
CA SER A 668 -0.63 4.44 15.83
C SER A 668 0.03 5.77 16.20
N HIS A 669 1.34 5.93 15.92
CA HIS A 669 2.11 7.17 16.11
C HIS A 669 1.88 8.16 14.96
N PHE A 670 1.78 7.68 13.73
CA PHE A 670 1.64 8.48 12.51
C PHE A 670 0.48 7.97 11.63
N PRO A 671 -0.77 8.29 11.98
CA PRO A 671 -1.94 7.84 11.22
C PRO A 671 -1.98 8.27 9.75
N SER A 672 -1.32 9.37 9.40
CA SER A 672 -1.19 9.92 8.03
C SER A 672 0.23 9.81 7.47
N GLY A 673 1.07 8.94 8.06
CA GLY A 673 2.48 8.81 7.67
C GLY A 673 2.66 8.37 6.22
N TYR A 674 1.81 7.46 5.74
CA TYR A 674 1.88 6.96 4.35
C TYR A 674 1.64 8.07 3.34
N GLU A 675 0.60 8.88 3.53
CA GLU A 675 0.26 9.98 2.62
C GLU A 675 1.36 11.04 2.58
N ALA A 676 1.84 11.46 3.74
CA ALA A 676 2.87 12.49 3.80
C ALA A 676 4.21 12.02 3.22
N ILE A 677 4.58 10.75 3.44
CA ILE A 677 5.89 10.22 3.06
C ILE A 677 5.86 9.62 1.65
N SER A 678 4.96 8.69 1.35
CA SER A 678 4.94 8.04 0.03
C SER A 678 4.56 9.02 -1.07
N TYR A 679 3.53 9.86 -0.86
CA TYR A 679 3.14 10.88 -1.83
C TYR A 679 4.00 12.15 -1.70
N GLY A 680 3.99 12.81 -0.54
CA GLY A 680 4.62 14.11 -0.37
C GLY A 680 6.13 14.05 -0.52
N ARG A 681 6.83 13.27 0.32
CA ARG A 681 8.29 13.10 0.23
C ARG A 681 8.69 12.41 -1.06
N GLY A 682 7.98 11.35 -1.49
CA GLY A 682 8.26 10.64 -2.75
C GLY A 682 8.21 11.57 -3.96
N THR A 683 7.21 12.43 -4.05
CA THR A 683 7.10 13.47 -5.10
C THR A 683 8.31 14.41 -5.08
N TRP A 684 8.75 14.85 -3.91
CA TRP A 684 9.96 15.67 -3.76
C TRP A 684 11.22 14.95 -4.21
N LEU A 685 11.35 13.64 -3.97
CA LEU A 685 12.48 12.85 -4.45
C LEU A 685 12.58 12.85 -5.98
N PHE A 686 11.44 12.70 -6.69
CA PHE A 686 11.41 12.81 -8.15
C PHE A 686 11.65 14.23 -8.63
N HIS A 687 11.15 15.25 -7.94
CA HIS A 687 11.43 16.65 -8.25
C HIS A 687 12.93 16.95 -8.13
N MET A 688 13.57 16.50 -7.05
CA MET A 688 15.02 16.61 -6.87
C MET A 688 15.80 15.89 -7.97
N LEU A 689 15.42 14.64 -8.29
CA LEU A 689 16.08 13.86 -9.34
C LEU A 689 15.96 14.52 -10.71
N ARG A 690 14.77 15.03 -11.09
CA ARG A 690 14.52 15.75 -12.34
C ARG A 690 15.44 16.97 -12.46
N HIS A 691 15.44 17.84 -11.46
CA HIS A 691 16.23 19.08 -11.49
C HIS A 691 17.72 18.81 -11.42
N MET A 692 18.17 17.84 -10.65
CA MET A 692 19.56 17.43 -10.58
C MET A 692 20.09 17.00 -11.96
N LEU A 693 19.32 16.18 -12.69
CA LEU A 693 19.67 15.75 -14.05
C LEU A 693 19.61 16.90 -15.05
N LEU A 694 18.59 17.76 -14.98
CA LEU A 694 18.43 18.93 -15.85
C LEU A 694 19.57 19.92 -15.66
N ASP A 695 19.94 20.26 -14.44
CA ASP A 695 21.05 21.16 -14.12
C ASP A 695 22.39 20.62 -14.63
N ALA A 696 22.59 19.31 -14.59
CA ALA A 696 23.80 18.69 -15.15
C ALA A 696 23.88 18.83 -16.69
N GLU A 697 22.73 18.79 -17.39
CA GLU A 697 22.65 18.96 -18.83
C GLU A 697 22.84 20.42 -19.25
N VAL A 698 22.21 21.37 -18.54
CA VAL A 698 22.40 22.80 -18.75
C VAL A 698 23.87 23.20 -18.70
N LYS A 699 24.62 22.64 -17.76
CA LYS A 699 26.07 22.87 -17.64
C LYS A 699 26.88 22.32 -18.83
N ARG A 700 26.38 21.31 -19.52
CA ARG A 700 27.01 20.72 -20.70
C ARG A 700 26.89 21.62 -21.93
N THR A 701 25.90 22.50 -22.00
CA THR A 701 25.74 23.39 -23.14
C THR A 701 26.74 24.56 -23.08
N PRO A 702 27.46 24.86 -24.15
CA PRO A 702 28.49 25.95 -24.17
C PRO A 702 27.93 27.33 -23.81
N LYS A 703 26.62 27.54 -23.90
CA LYS A 703 25.93 28.79 -23.60
C LYS A 703 25.23 28.83 -22.24
N GLY A 704 25.29 27.76 -21.46
CA GLY A 704 24.63 27.69 -20.12
C GLY A 704 23.09 27.85 -20.14
N LYS A 705 22.46 27.69 -21.30
CA LYS A 705 20.99 27.68 -21.45
C LYS A 705 20.56 26.33 -21.97
N SER A 706 19.65 25.68 -21.29
CA SER A 706 18.92 24.57 -21.87
C SER A 706 17.68 25.13 -22.60
N ASN A 707 17.55 24.78 -23.87
CA ASN A 707 16.34 25.00 -24.64
C ASN A 707 15.61 23.66 -24.86
N LEU A 708 15.86 22.68 -23.97
CA LEU A 708 15.23 21.37 -24.03
C LEU A 708 13.73 21.51 -23.86
N SER A 709 12.97 20.87 -24.74
CA SER A 709 11.55 20.61 -24.49
C SER A 709 11.39 19.61 -23.33
N LEU A 710 10.25 19.58 -22.70
CA LEU A 710 9.97 18.65 -21.59
C LEU A 710 10.26 17.19 -21.98
N SER A 711 9.92 16.79 -23.22
CA SER A 711 10.21 15.46 -23.75
C SER A 711 11.69 15.13 -23.91
N GLU A 712 12.56 16.14 -24.00
CA GLU A 712 14.01 15.99 -24.13
C GLU A 712 14.74 16.03 -22.79
N GLU A 713 14.04 16.36 -21.70
CA GLU A 713 14.65 16.34 -20.37
C GLU A 713 15.16 14.93 -20.02
N PRO A 714 16.39 14.80 -19.44
CA PRO A 714 16.96 13.49 -19.08
C PRO A 714 16.07 12.67 -18.17
N PHE A 715 15.33 13.30 -17.26
CA PHE A 715 14.38 12.66 -16.38
C PHE A 715 13.24 12.00 -17.19
N VAL A 716 12.62 12.72 -18.11
CA VAL A 716 11.53 12.22 -18.95
C VAL A 716 12.00 11.10 -19.87
N GLN A 717 13.22 11.24 -20.42
CA GLN A 717 13.85 10.15 -21.20
C GLN A 717 14.10 8.89 -20.33
N GLY A 718 14.48 9.07 -19.06
CA GLY A 718 14.58 7.99 -18.08
C GLY A 718 13.24 7.30 -17.86
N LEU A 719 12.16 8.06 -17.66
CA LEU A 719 10.81 7.52 -17.47
C LEU A 719 10.31 6.74 -18.71
N ARG A 720 10.60 7.21 -19.94
CA ARG A 720 10.31 6.45 -21.16
C ARG A 720 11.00 5.10 -21.18
N LYS A 721 12.28 5.03 -20.77
CA LYS A 721 13.03 3.78 -20.68
C LYS A 721 12.45 2.87 -19.59
N VAL A 722 12.03 3.42 -18.44
CA VAL A 722 11.33 2.66 -17.40
C VAL A 722 10.09 2.01 -18.01
N ARG A 723 9.23 2.80 -18.66
CA ARG A 723 8.01 2.30 -19.30
C ARG A 723 8.32 1.25 -20.38
N GLU A 724 9.29 1.45 -21.24
CA GLU A 724 9.64 0.51 -22.30
C GLU A 724 10.17 -0.82 -21.76
N ARG A 725 10.97 -0.80 -20.71
CA ARG A 725 11.61 -1.99 -20.12
C ARG A 725 10.68 -2.80 -19.24
N TYR A 726 9.81 -2.10 -18.50
CA TYR A 726 8.96 -2.70 -17.48
C TYR A 726 7.47 -2.70 -17.84
N ALA A 727 7.07 -2.40 -19.07
CA ALA A 727 5.68 -2.54 -19.52
C ALA A 727 5.19 -3.98 -19.27
N GLY A 728 4.08 -4.13 -18.52
CA GLY A 728 3.52 -5.42 -18.12
C GLY A 728 4.35 -6.16 -17.05
N LYS A 729 5.26 -5.48 -16.37
CA LYS A 729 6.13 -6.02 -15.30
C LYS A 729 6.11 -5.14 -14.06
N ASP A 730 6.65 -5.68 -12.99
CA ASP A 730 6.84 -4.96 -11.74
C ASP A 730 8.27 -4.43 -11.63
N ILE A 731 8.41 -3.21 -11.09
CA ILE A 731 9.69 -2.54 -10.90
C ILE A 731 10.06 -2.53 -9.41
N THR A 732 11.37 -2.61 -9.12
CA THR A 732 11.92 -2.35 -7.80
C THR A 732 12.56 -0.96 -7.74
N THR A 733 12.81 -0.46 -6.53
CA THR A 733 13.58 0.77 -6.31
C THR A 733 15.00 0.66 -6.90
N ALA A 734 15.61 -0.54 -6.84
CA ALA A 734 16.91 -0.80 -7.45
C ALA A 734 16.86 -0.72 -8.98
N ASP A 735 15.83 -1.28 -9.61
CA ASP A 735 15.61 -1.22 -11.06
C ASP A 735 15.44 0.22 -11.53
N LEU A 736 14.62 1.02 -10.82
CA LEU A 736 14.40 2.43 -11.13
C LEU A 736 15.73 3.20 -11.14
N LEU A 737 16.53 3.06 -10.11
CA LEU A 737 17.82 3.73 -10.01
C LEU A 737 18.76 3.28 -11.12
N THR A 738 18.79 1.98 -11.44
CA THR A 738 19.63 1.43 -12.52
C THR A 738 19.31 2.09 -13.87
N VAL A 739 18.03 2.32 -14.18
CA VAL A 739 17.65 3.01 -15.44
C VAL A 739 18.20 4.45 -15.47
N PHE A 740 18.14 5.19 -14.37
CA PHE A 740 18.66 6.56 -14.29
C PHE A 740 20.19 6.61 -14.30
N GLU A 741 20.85 5.62 -13.70
CA GLU A 741 22.31 5.48 -13.68
C GLU A 741 22.92 5.26 -15.07
N GLU A 742 22.20 4.61 -15.99
CA GLU A 742 22.65 4.45 -17.38
C GLU A 742 22.97 5.77 -18.06
N GLN A 743 22.23 6.83 -17.71
CA GLN A 743 22.36 8.17 -18.28
C GLN A 743 23.08 9.15 -17.37
N LEU A 744 23.58 8.69 -16.20
CA LEU A 744 24.15 9.57 -15.18
C LEU A 744 25.42 10.29 -15.71
N PRO A 745 25.39 11.63 -15.83
CA PRO A 745 26.52 12.40 -16.34
C PRO A 745 27.70 12.38 -15.38
N PRO A 746 28.94 12.59 -15.87
CA PRO A 746 30.11 12.61 -15.02
C PRO A 746 30.04 13.61 -13.86
N SER A 747 29.34 14.75 -14.02
CA SER A 747 29.16 15.77 -12.98
C SER A 747 28.30 15.32 -11.81
N LEU A 748 27.56 14.23 -11.96
CA LEU A 748 26.70 13.63 -10.92
C LEU A 748 27.25 12.30 -10.39
N ARG A 749 28.47 11.93 -10.72
CA ARG A 749 29.14 10.74 -10.23
C ARG A 749 29.86 11.06 -8.92
N TYR A 750 29.19 10.81 -7.80
CA TYR A 750 29.79 10.97 -6.48
C TYR A 750 30.98 10.01 -6.34
N GLU A 751 32.15 10.52 -5.92
CA GLU A 751 33.43 9.79 -5.86
C GLU A 751 33.80 9.10 -7.20
N GLY A 752 33.35 9.65 -8.35
CA GLY A 752 33.60 9.09 -9.67
C GLY A 752 32.76 7.84 -10.01
N ARG A 753 31.91 7.36 -9.12
CA ARG A 753 31.06 6.18 -9.33
C ARG A 753 29.85 6.53 -10.17
N LYS A 754 29.54 5.73 -11.19
CA LYS A 754 28.31 5.84 -11.98
C LYS A 754 27.16 5.14 -11.24
N SER A 755 26.81 5.68 -10.07
CA SER A 755 25.80 5.11 -9.16
C SER A 755 25.03 6.21 -8.45
N LEU A 756 23.76 5.94 -8.14
CA LEU A 756 22.89 6.72 -7.27
C LEU A 756 22.79 6.13 -5.85
N ASP A 757 23.73 5.30 -5.42
CA ASP A 757 23.74 4.70 -4.07
C ASP A 757 23.73 5.76 -2.95
N TRP A 758 24.39 6.91 -3.18
CA TRP A 758 24.33 8.03 -2.25
C TRP A 758 22.91 8.63 -2.13
N PHE A 759 22.17 8.69 -3.25
CA PHE A 759 20.78 9.16 -3.27
C PHE A 759 19.86 8.11 -2.62
N LEU A 760 20.08 6.82 -2.89
CA LEU A 760 19.38 5.72 -2.22
C LEU A 760 19.55 5.80 -0.71
N ALA A 761 20.78 5.80 -0.21
CA ALA A 761 21.06 5.74 1.23
C ALA A 761 20.62 7.00 1.97
N GLY A 762 20.87 8.18 1.40
CA GLY A 762 20.62 9.47 2.06
C GLY A 762 19.19 10.00 1.91
N TRP A 763 18.56 9.78 0.77
CA TRP A 763 17.29 10.40 0.43
C TRP A 763 16.10 9.44 0.37
N ILE A 764 16.26 8.30 -0.31
CA ILE A 764 15.19 7.29 -0.41
C ILE A 764 15.04 6.51 0.89
N GLN A 765 16.15 6.06 1.48
CA GLN A 765 16.17 5.36 2.77
C GLN A 765 16.38 6.29 3.98
N GLY A 766 16.56 7.59 3.72
CA GLY A 766 16.71 8.60 4.75
C GLY A 766 15.43 9.39 4.99
N THR A 767 15.39 10.08 6.12
CA THR A 767 14.24 10.89 6.56
C THR A 767 14.59 12.36 6.75
N ALA A 768 15.85 12.75 6.55
CA ALA A 768 16.37 14.07 6.84
C ALA A 768 15.68 15.19 6.01
N LEU A 769 15.57 16.36 6.63
CA LEU A 769 15.20 17.64 6.02
C LEU A 769 16.31 18.63 6.36
N PRO A 770 17.40 18.67 5.56
CA PRO A 770 18.57 19.50 5.85
C PRO A 770 18.32 20.98 5.65
N ARG A 771 19.21 21.81 6.21
CA ARG A 771 19.38 23.21 5.84
C ARG A 771 20.76 23.43 5.26
N PHE A 772 20.86 24.25 4.22
CA PHE A 772 22.12 24.63 3.60
C PHE A 772 22.34 26.14 3.72
N SER A 773 23.57 26.53 4.02
CA SER A 773 23.99 27.94 4.03
C SER A 773 25.38 28.10 3.46
N LEU A 774 25.67 29.32 2.96
CA LEU A 774 26.98 29.70 2.40
C LEU A 774 27.77 30.52 3.40
N GLN A 775 29.05 30.17 3.55
CA GLN A 775 29.99 30.89 4.43
C GLN A 775 31.31 31.14 3.70
N GLY A 776 32.06 32.15 4.14
CA GLY A 776 33.43 32.40 3.71
C GLY A 776 33.61 32.69 2.23
N LEU A 777 32.60 33.29 1.56
CA LEU A 777 32.66 33.55 0.13
C LEU A 777 33.82 34.48 -0.27
N LYS A 778 34.64 34.06 -1.24
CA LYS A 778 35.71 34.84 -1.83
C LYS A 778 35.55 34.87 -3.36
N TYR A 779 35.83 36.03 -3.94
CA TYR A 779 35.70 36.27 -5.37
C TYR A 779 37.04 36.74 -5.89
N VAL A 780 37.69 35.97 -6.75
CA VAL A 780 39.01 36.25 -7.30
C VAL A 780 38.89 36.35 -8.83
N PRO A 781 39.12 37.53 -9.41
CA PRO A 781 39.18 37.65 -10.87
C PRO A 781 40.26 36.75 -11.46
N LYS A 782 39.96 36.01 -12.55
CA LYS A 782 40.89 35.12 -13.23
C LYS A 782 40.58 35.06 -14.71
N ASN A 783 41.49 35.55 -15.56
CA ASN A 783 41.48 35.43 -17.03
C ASN A 783 40.12 35.26 -17.71
N GLY A 784 39.28 36.31 -17.72
CA GLY A 784 37.94 36.26 -18.35
C GLY A 784 36.83 35.57 -17.53
N SER A 785 37.09 35.25 -16.25
CA SER A 785 36.12 34.67 -15.31
C SER A 785 36.32 35.18 -13.88
N THR A 786 35.44 34.87 -12.96
CA THR A 786 35.62 35.08 -11.54
C THR A 786 35.67 33.71 -10.85
N LEU A 787 36.79 33.37 -10.21
CA LEU A 787 36.86 32.18 -9.37
C LEU A 787 36.12 32.45 -8.04
N VAL A 788 35.10 31.70 -7.75
CA VAL A 788 34.34 31.78 -6.50
C VAL A 788 34.70 30.59 -5.64
N SER A 789 35.11 30.86 -4.42
CA SER A 789 35.33 29.82 -3.40
C SER A 789 34.56 30.16 -2.13
N GLY A 790 34.23 29.12 -1.38
CA GLY A 790 33.48 29.24 -0.14
C GLY A 790 33.20 27.87 0.45
N THR A 791 32.40 27.87 1.50
CA THR A 791 31.98 26.65 2.18
C THR A 791 30.46 26.57 2.20
N ILE A 792 29.91 25.39 1.84
CA ILE A 792 28.50 25.08 2.08
C ILE A 792 28.42 24.36 3.43
N VAL A 793 27.60 24.88 4.32
CA VAL A 793 27.33 24.30 5.64
C VAL A 793 26.01 23.58 5.60
N GLN A 794 26.02 22.27 5.96
CA GLN A 794 24.85 21.42 6.10
C GLN A 794 24.48 21.28 7.58
N GLN A 795 23.22 21.53 7.90
CA GLN A 795 22.65 21.43 9.25
C GLN A 795 21.40 20.56 9.22
N ASP A 796 20.96 20.09 10.37
CA ASP A 796 19.76 19.26 10.56
C ASP A 796 19.76 17.97 9.68
N ALA A 797 20.94 17.36 9.51
CA ALA A 797 21.11 16.18 8.69
C ALA A 797 22.10 15.20 9.36
N PRO A 798 21.96 13.89 9.09
CA PRO A 798 22.97 12.91 9.43
C PRO A 798 24.33 13.25 8.79
N ALA A 799 25.43 12.85 9.44
CA ALA A 799 26.77 13.16 9.00
C ALA A 799 27.13 12.54 7.64
N ASP A 800 26.43 11.47 7.26
CA ASP A 800 26.61 10.69 6.04
C ASP A 800 25.62 11.08 4.91
N LEU A 801 24.80 12.14 5.10
CA LEU A 801 23.91 12.61 4.04
C LEU A 801 24.71 13.29 2.93
N VAL A 802 24.63 12.75 1.72
CA VAL A 802 25.19 13.34 0.51
C VAL A 802 24.10 14.04 -0.30
N THR A 803 24.36 15.28 -0.73
CA THR A 803 23.43 16.09 -1.55
C THR A 803 24.18 16.82 -2.63
N ALA A 804 23.69 16.73 -3.89
CA ALA A 804 24.18 17.55 -5.00
C ALA A 804 23.49 18.92 -4.93
N VAL A 805 24.14 19.91 -4.34
CA VAL A 805 23.61 21.27 -4.11
C VAL A 805 23.89 22.18 -5.30
N PRO A 806 22.88 22.74 -6.00
CA PRO A 806 23.10 23.64 -7.13
C PRO A 806 23.51 25.03 -6.66
N VAL A 807 24.57 25.59 -7.29
CA VAL A 807 25.14 26.88 -6.97
C VAL A 807 24.98 27.85 -8.15
N TYR A 808 24.40 29.02 -7.88
CA TYR A 808 24.10 30.04 -8.90
C TYR A 808 24.80 31.37 -8.65
N ALA A 809 25.24 31.99 -9.74
CA ALA A 809 25.63 33.40 -9.73
C ALA A 809 24.42 34.30 -10.02
N VAL A 810 24.30 35.41 -9.30
CA VAL A 810 23.18 36.36 -9.43
C VAL A 810 23.64 37.65 -10.15
N PHE A 811 22.96 37.98 -11.26
CA PHE A 811 23.16 39.19 -12.04
C PHE A 811 21.82 39.92 -12.23
N GLY A 812 21.54 40.91 -11.40
CA GLY A 812 20.24 41.58 -11.36
C GLY A 812 19.13 40.57 -11.08
N SER A 813 18.18 40.40 -11.98
CA SER A 813 17.12 39.39 -11.92
C SER A 813 17.53 38.04 -12.50
N LYS A 814 18.69 37.91 -13.15
CA LYS A 814 19.14 36.64 -13.76
C LYS A 814 19.96 35.82 -12.79
N GLN A 815 19.74 34.55 -12.83
CA GLN A 815 20.46 33.51 -12.06
C GLN A 815 21.14 32.56 -13.07
N ILE A 816 22.45 32.37 -12.96
CA ILE A 816 23.22 31.53 -13.85
C ILE A 816 23.78 30.36 -13.04
N LEU A 817 23.45 29.14 -13.44
CA LEU A 817 23.98 27.92 -12.79
C LEU A 817 25.50 27.81 -13.00
N LEU A 818 26.25 27.73 -11.93
CA LEU A 818 27.70 27.49 -11.97
C LEU A 818 28.03 26.00 -11.92
N GLY A 819 27.21 25.22 -11.26
CA GLY A 819 27.35 23.78 -11.12
C GLY A 819 26.71 23.27 -9.84
N GLN A 820 26.81 21.95 -9.66
CA GLN A 820 26.38 21.27 -8.44
C GLN A 820 27.62 20.90 -7.62
N VAL A 821 27.51 21.05 -6.31
CA VAL A 821 28.51 20.68 -5.32
C VAL A 821 27.98 19.53 -4.48
N PHE A 822 28.69 18.41 -4.46
CA PHE A 822 28.36 17.35 -3.52
C PHE A 822 28.71 17.79 -2.10
N VAL A 823 27.69 17.89 -1.26
CA VAL A 823 27.82 18.18 0.18
C VAL A 823 27.63 16.87 0.91
N ASP A 824 28.71 16.36 1.48
CA ASP A 824 28.84 15.03 2.11
C ASP A 824 29.33 15.10 3.56
N SER A 825 29.38 16.31 4.10
CA SER A 825 29.87 16.58 5.45
C SER A 825 29.20 17.86 5.98
N LYS A 826 29.41 18.13 7.28
CA LYS A 826 28.86 19.34 7.91
C LYS A 826 29.33 20.64 7.22
N GLU A 827 30.55 20.65 6.71
CA GLU A 827 31.17 21.79 6.02
C GLU A 827 31.90 21.28 4.77
N THR A 828 31.43 21.66 3.58
CA THR A 828 32.03 21.26 2.30
C THR A 828 32.56 22.49 1.58
N SER A 829 33.86 22.53 1.36
CA SER A 829 34.50 23.61 0.59
C SER A 829 34.32 23.44 -0.92
N PHE A 830 34.11 24.53 -1.65
CA PHE A 830 33.91 24.50 -3.10
C PHE A 830 34.73 25.57 -3.84
N HIS A 831 34.99 25.29 -5.10
CA HIS A 831 35.64 26.22 -6.04
C HIS A 831 34.92 26.12 -7.37
N LEU A 832 34.29 27.21 -7.81
CA LEU A 832 33.54 27.28 -9.07
C LEU A 832 33.98 28.47 -9.92
N SER A 833 34.00 28.31 -11.24
CA SER A 833 34.19 29.40 -12.16
C SER A 833 32.87 30.10 -12.47
N ALA A 834 32.79 31.39 -12.25
CA ALA A 834 31.64 32.23 -12.50
C ALA A 834 31.92 33.25 -13.61
N PRO A 835 30.91 33.82 -14.27
CA PRO A 835 31.08 34.92 -15.23
C PRO A 835 31.79 36.12 -14.60
N VAL A 836 32.49 36.86 -15.43
CA VAL A 836 33.21 38.12 -15.02
C VAL A 836 32.23 39.06 -14.30
N GLY A 837 32.68 39.61 -13.19
CA GLY A 837 31.89 40.60 -12.43
C GLY A 837 30.85 39.96 -11.47
N THR A 838 30.89 38.68 -11.27
CA THR A 838 30.05 38.01 -10.26
C THR A 838 30.36 38.55 -8.86
N LYS A 839 29.33 39.08 -8.18
CA LYS A 839 29.43 39.64 -6.82
C LYS A 839 28.56 38.94 -5.81
N ARG A 840 27.65 38.08 -6.26
CA ARG A 840 26.70 37.36 -5.39
C ARG A 840 26.48 35.95 -5.87
N ILE A 841 26.56 35.03 -4.92
CA ILE A 841 26.25 33.59 -5.10
C ILE A 841 25.09 33.21 -4.20
N VAL A 842 24.20 32.31 -4.70
CA VAL A 842 23.12 31.71 -3.97
C VAL A 842 23.11 30.21 -4.25
N ILE A 843 22.57 29.43 -3.31
CA ILE A 843 22.31 28.01 -3.49
C ILE A 843 20.81 27.81 -3.62
N ASP A 844 20.42 26.89 -4.49
CA ASP A 844 19.05 26.44 -4.72
C ASP A 844 17.99 27.57 -4.74
N PRO A 845 18.14 28.60 -5.58
CA PRO A 845 17.20 29.72 -5.63
C PRO A 845 15.82 29.33 -6.14
N TYR A 846 15.71 28.21 -6.86
CA TYR A 846 14.48 27.69 -7.44
C TYR A 846 13.79 26.66 -6.54
N ARG A 847 14.35 26.41 -5.33
CA ARG A 847 13.80 25.49 -4.33
C ARG A 847 13.58 24.08 -4.90
N THR A 848 14.61 23.54 -5.55
CA THR A 848 14.61 22.23 -6.16
C THR A 848 15.02 21.13 -5.18
N LEU A 849 15.52 21.48 -4.00
CA LEU A 849 15.91 20.57 -2.94
C LEU A 849 14.84 20.53 -1.83
N LEU A 850 14.59 19.35 -1.31
CA LEU A 850 13.75 19.16 -0.13
C LEU A 850 14.53 19.59 1.12
N THR A 851 14.31 20.81 1.56
CA THR A 851 15.00 21.43 2.69
C THR A 851 14.01 22.05 3.69
N ARG A 852 14.43 22.23 4.93
CA ARG A 852 13.65 23.05 5.87
C ARG A 852 13.65 24.51 5.41
N PRO A 853 12.53 25.22 5.52
CA PRO A 853 12.49 26.68 5.34
C PRO A 853 13.48 27.37 6.28
N LYS A 854 13.97 28.55 5.84
CA LYS A 854 14.88 29.40 6.64
C LYS A 854 14.15 29.99 7.85
#